data_2dce68f0b050579531b5192be6a09e0d
#
_entry.id   2dce68f0b050579531b5192be6a09e0d
#
_cell.length_a   1.000
_cell.length_b   1.000
_cell.length_c   1.000
_cell.angle_alpha   90.00
_cell.angle_beta   90.00
_cell.angle_gamma   90.00
#
_symmetry.space_group_name_H-M   'P 1'
#
loop_
_entity.id
_entity.type
_entity.pdbx_description
1 polymer ?
#
loop_
_entity_poly.entity_id
_entity_poly.type
_entity_poly.pdbx_seq_one_letter_code
_entity_poly.pdbx_strand_id
1 'polypeptide(L)'
;MVFMNNSLGKSILLPVMMLLSSVMVMAQNLPVLTPDKAIKTGTLPNGTSYYIVSNPTVKGLADFALVQNTGVSNVTDTSSAQAVSAARGALSVLPRTSGRPVQDFFASHGAIPGKDGFVKVTDNATQFHFHDVIISKPEVLDSAFLVLMDMVDRVSRADDGFISRWYAPADQAIVVAGDVDAASVAEKMKMISYMIPPVPSAPRKEYVWEQKDSASYICAPQVHDGIATFTAVWNLTRTPRAYMNTVQPAIYDLFLTELGMVVEEYVKTGLRQYRIPYAEVKCGHVTSMQSSGDESFSVTVSVAEDEFPYAVGVVAEVLGRVDFGYTDISDLARMKRTCLDDMKLQVLRPMFSNSEYVERCATSFLHNGSLATLKTKVDFLAGRVLADTTELRLFNNISSAILDPEKNLTVTYSAAMPEEQVKNAFSNAWAFAKDFKDDTKRYTAADVEPLELENVKVKVVEKTDHMSNGLEWTFPSGFKIVYKRMPAGGKMYFNLALNGGYSAIGNLAKGEGGYVSDYFKLTRIGGMPAEDFMKVIAAAGMSLDVHTGLNTTMISGSADEGDLDFMMSSLLIALYERRKDDEAVKYYESCEPLRSALRAGGADEMTAKVNDIMCPDYKYVSYRMAERLSPELADKAMNFYDTILKKTNDGVLILVGNLDPSVLKKKISPYVDCFETSDVAFRKPLVRYQPASGWSTYTVEGERNSIDVAMSVPLALTADNFMAAEIAAMVLNKNLSKALTGTGMYLTLSHECRVYPNERLNLHLALNEVSEDGFSVETVNAGAMEALAVVRKVLSGTDGMEVSSEDVEVFKLRLKAAMEQEMKDPYYWMNVISRRHLAGKDFTTNYQARIKTVTVDKVKSILSKLEEGSKVEYIVISK
;
A
#
# COMPACT_ATOMS: atom_id res chain seq x y z
N MET A 1 44.15 51.18 0.58
CA MET A 1 43.97 50.83 1.99
C MET A 1 42.54 51.14 2.33
N VAL A 2 41.62 50.27 2.64
CA VAL A 2 41.57 48.89 3.15
C VAL A 2 40.34 48.23 2.56
N PHE A 3 40.51 47.05 1.98
CA PHE A 3 39.42 46.10 1.70
C PHE A 3 39.39 45.13 2.86
N MET A 4 38.26 44.91 3.45
CA MET A 4 37.83 43.74 4.27
C MET A 4 36.33 43.97 4.54
N ASN A 5 35.45 43.11 4.29
CA ASN A 5 35.15 41.72 4.38
C ASN A 5 33.68 41.54 4.00
N ASN A 6 33.39 40.80 3.03
CA ASN A 6 32.10 40.14 2.87
C ASN A 6 32.36 38.72 2.32
N SER A 7 32.79 37.83 3.20
CA SER A 7 33.12 36.45 2.79
C SER A 7 32.65 35.36 3.75
N LEU A 8 31.64 35.61 4.56
CA LEU A 8 31.09 34.56 5.45
C LEU A 8 29.75 33.97 4.99
N GLY A 9 29.07 34.60 4.03
CA GLY A 9 27.80 34.05 3.49
C GLY A 9 27.95 33.06 2.32
N LYS A 10 29.16 32.91 1.76
CA LYS A 10 29.39 32.05 0.58
C LYS A 10 30.02 30.69 0.91
N SER A 11 30.39 30.42 2.17
CA SER A 11 31.15 29.22 2.52
C SER A 11 30.31 27.99 2.88
N ILE A 12 29.03 28.12 3.05
CA ILE A 12 28.16 27.00 3.45
C ILE A 12 27.27 26.50 2.28
N LEU A 13 27.00 27.33 1.30
CA LEU A 13 26.35 26.87 0.05
C LEU A 13 27.28 26.02 -0.84
N LEU A 14 28.59 26.19 -0.67
CA LEU A 14 29.59 25.44 -1.46
C LEU A 14 29.65 23.92 -1.14
N PRO A 15 29.56 23.41 0.10
CA PRO A 15 29.61 21.97 0.36
C PRO A 15 28.32 21.25 -0.07
N VAL A 16 27.15 21.83 0.14
CA VAL A 16 25.87 21.24 -0.33
C VAL A 16 25.76 21.34 -1.85
N MET A 17 26.17 22.46 -2.46
CA MET A 17 26.34 22.57 -3.90
C MET A 17 27.51 21.73 -4.42
N MET A 18 28.59 21.50 -3.68
CA MET A 18 29.67 20.60 -4.09
C MET A 18 29.35 19.13 -3.83
N LEU A 19 28.52 18.78 -2.85
CA LEU A 19 27.97 17.43 -2.69
C LEU A 19 26.87 17.18 -3.69
N LEU A 20 25.96 18.09 -3.92
CA LEU A 20 25.09 18.11 -5.09
C LEU A 20 25.89 18.27 -6.38
N SER A 21 27.03 18.94 -6.42
CA SER A 21 27.88 19.06 -7.60
C SER A 21 28.87 17.90 -7.75
N SER A 22 29.23 17.16 -6.72
CA SER A 22 29.91 15.85 -6.90
C SER A 22 28.92 14.78 -7.33
N VAL A 23 27.68 14.81 -6.85
CA VAL A 23 26.52 14.12 -7.43
C VAL A 23 26.12 14.78 -8.75
N MET A 24 26.21 16.10 -8.95
CA MET A 24 25.99 16.80 -10.23
C MET A 24 27.13 16.61 -11.23
N VAL A 25 28.36 16.45 -10.82
CA VAL A 25 29.48 16.04 -11.73
C VAL A 25 29.33 14.57 -12.11
N MET A 26 28.75 13.72 -11.23
CA MET A 26 28.20 12.43 -11.63
C MET A 26 26.88 12.58 -12.38
N ALA A 27 26.01 13.53 -12.05
CA ALA A 27 24.72 13.79 -12.67
C ALA A 27 24.83 14.19 -14.14
N GLN A 28 25.88 14.85 -14.58
CA GLN A 28 26.14 15.14 -16.00
C GLN A 28 26.25 13.86 -16.86
N ASN A 29 26.44 12.68 -16.23
CA ASN A 29 26.57 11.38 -16.89
C ASN A 29 25.59 10.32 -16.36
N LEU A 30 24.58 10.71 -15.55
CA LEU A 30 23.59 9.73 -15.10
C LEU A 30 22.74 9.28 -16.29
N PRO A 31 22.57 7.97 -16.49
CA PRO A 31 21.83 7.47 -17.64
C PRO A 31 20.36 7.86 -17.55
N VAL A 32 19.83 8.31 -18.69
CA VAL A 32 18.38 8.38 -18.90
C VAL A 32 17.86 6.96 -18.99
N LEU A 33 16.83 6.65 -18.22
CA LEU A 33 16.22 5.32 -18.23
C LEU A 33 15.45 5.10 -19.53
N THR A 34 15.60 3.93 -20.14
CA THR A 34 14.87 3.56 -21.35
C THR A 34 13.38 3.56 -21.07
N PRO A 35 12.57 4.36 -21.81
CA PRO A 35 11.13 4.39 -21.67
C PRO A 35 10.49 3.02 -21.96
N ASP A 36 9.34 2.80 -21.32
CA ASP A 36 8.50 1.63 -21.58
C ASP A 36 8.01 1.64 -23.04
N LYS A 37 8.26 0.54 -23.76
CA LYS A 37 7.89 0.38 -25.16
C LYS A 37 6.37 0.37 -25.39
N ALA A 38 5.59 0.11 -24.35
CA ALA A 38 4.13 0.16 -24.42
C ALA A 38 3.59 1.59 -24.55
N ILE A 39 4.42 2.61 -24.21
CA ILE A 39 4.02 4.01 -24.18
C ILE A 39 4.48 4.72 -25.46
N LYS A 40 3.52 5.25 -26.21
CA LYS A 40 3.76 6.15 -27.34
C LYS A 40 3.46 7.58 -26.95
N THR A 41 4.39 8.49 -27.16
CA THR A 41 4.26 9.90 -26.82
C THR A 41 4.47 10.81 -28.01
N GLY A 42 3.97 12.03 -27.95
CA GLY A 42 4.21 13.07 -28.93
C GLY A 42 3.43 14.35 -28.64
N THR A 43 3.52 15.31 -29.56
CA THR A 43 2.80 16.58 -29.49
C THR A 43 1.90 16.71 -30.71
N LEU A 44 0.65 17.11 -30.48
CA LEU A 44 -0.33 17.37 -31.52
C LEU A 44 -0.11 18.74 -32.18
N PRO A 45 -0.64 18.98 -33.41
CA PRO A 45 -0.49 20.26 -34.10
C PRO A 45 -0.98 21.50 -33.31
N ASN A 46 -1.95 21.34 -32.41
CA ASN A 46 -2.45 22.41 -31.55
C ASN A 46 -1.58 22.67 -30.28
N GLY A 47 -0.50 21.92 -30.11
CA GLY A 47 0.38 22.00 -28.93
C GLY A 47 0.09 21.01 -27.82
N THR A 48 -1.06 20.33 -27.80
CA THR A 48 -1.41 19.33 -26.78
C THR A 48 -0.47 18.14 -26.84
N SER A 49 0.08 17.73 -25.69
CA SER A 49 0.88 16.51 -25.58
C SER A 49 -0.04 15.27 -25.56
N TYR A 50 0.46 14.14 -26.01
CA TYR A 50 -0.26 12.89 -25.88
C TYR A 50 0.62 11.75 -25.36
N TYR A 51 0.01 10.86 -24.61
CA TYR A 51 0.57 9.61 -24.11
C TYR A 51 -0.43 8.50 -24.35
N ILE A 52 -0.06 7.51 -25.14
CA ILE A 52 -0.93 6.39 -25.46
C ILE A 52 -0.24 5.11 -25.06
N VAL A 53 -0.90 4.32 -24.23
CA VAL A 53 -0.38 3.07 -23.68
C VAL A 53 -1.21 1.91 -24.22
N SER A 54 -0.57 1.06 -25.00
CA SER A 54 -1.16 -0.21 -25.41
C SER A 54 -1.04 -1.22 -24.26
N ASN A 55 -2.13 -1.42 -23.53
CA ASN A 55 -2.22 -2.38 -22.45
C ASN A 55 -3.28 -3.46 -22.75
N PRO A 56 -2.90 -4.52 -23.49
CA PRO A 56 -3.85 -5.58 -23.87
C PRO A 56 -4.20 -6.53 -22.72
N THR A 57 -3.66 -6.30 -21.53
CA THR A 57 -3.88 -7.16 -20.36
C THR A 57 -5.32 -7.10 -19.88
N VAL A 58 -5.93 -5.91 -19.97
CA VAL A 58 -7.35 -5.71 -19.61
C VAL A 58 -8.15 -5.48 -20.89
N LYS A 59 -8.66 -6.56 -21.46
CA LYS A 59 -9.41 -6.54 -22.72
C LYS A 59 -10.70 -5.73 -22.61
N GLY A 60 -10.95 -4.89 -23.63
CA GLY A 60 -12.17 -4.13 -23.77
C GLY A 60 -12.31 -2.96 -22.78
N LEU A 61 -11.26 -2.62 -22.03
CA LEU A 61 -11.24 -1.49 -21.10
C LEU A 61 -10.11 -0.50 -21.44
N ALA A 62 -10.36 0.77 -21.19
CA ALA A 62 -9.33 1.80 -21.22
C ALA A 62 -9.63 2.91 -20.21
N ASP A 63 -8.57 3.51 -19.70
CA ASP A 63 -8.61 4.76 -18.95
C ASP A 63 -8.31 5.92 -19.89
N PHE A 64 -9.02 7.02 -19.65
CA PHE A 64 -8.84 8.27 -20.38
C PHE A 64 -8.55 9.38 -19.37
N ALA A 65 -7.53 10.19 -19.65
CA ALA A 65 -7.27 11.35 -18.82
C ALA A 65 -6.93 12.59 -19.67
N LEU A 66 -7.35 13.75 -19.17
CA LEU A 66 -6.88 15.05 -19.59
C LEU A 66 -6.14 15.68 -18.43
N VAL A 67 -4.84 15.90 -18.60
CA VAL A 67 -3.97 16.48 -17.58
C VAL A 67 -3.68 17.92 -17.96
N GLN A 68 -4.03 18.83 -17.07
CA GLN A 68 -3.79 20.27 -17.18
C GLN A 68 -2.65 20.66 -16.26
N ASN A 69 -1.61 21.25 -16.80
CA ASN A 69 -0.48 21.75 -16.04
C ASN A 69 -0.79 23.13 -15.40
N THR A 70 -1.90 23.21 -14.68
CA THR A 70 -2.34 24.38 -13.90
C THR A 70 -3.17 23.90 -12.72
N GLY A 71 -2.77 24.30 -11.53
CA GLY A 71 -3.45 24.03 -10.27
C GLY A 71 -3.68 25.32 -9.48
N VAL A 72 -4.05 25.19 -8.21
CA VAL A 72 -4.46 26.34 -7.39
C VAL A 72 -3.32 27.31 -7.07
N SER A 73 -2.07 26.86 -7.04
CA SER A 73 -0.91 27.70 -6.69
C SER A 73 -0.26 28.39 -7.89
N ASN A 74 -0.56 27.96 -9.12
CA ASN A 74 0.03 28.55 -10.33
C ASN A 74 -0.68 29.85 -10.78
N VAL A 75 -1.88 30.10 -10.30
CA VAL A 75 -2.70 31.24 -10.70
C VAL A 75 -2.35 32.47 -9.87
N THR A 76 -2.21 33.60 -10.55
CA THR A 76 -1.70 34.83 -9.92
C THR A 76 -2.78 35.76 -9.39
N ASP A 77 -4.03 35.59 -9.81
CA ASP A 77 -5.11 36.57 -9.65
C ASP A 77 -6.49 36.00 -9.30
N THR A 78 -6.52 34.73 -8.92
CA THR A 78 -7.76 34.01 -8.60
C THR A 78 -7.62 33.18 -7.31
N SER A 79 -8.77 32.94 -6.65
CA SER A 79 -8.80 32.09 -5.46
C SER A 79 -8.70 30.60 -5.82
N SER A 80 -8.18 29.79 -4.89
CA SER A 80 -8.17 28.33 -5.02
C SER A 80 -9.57 27.74 -5.26
N ALA A 81 -10.60 28.29 -4.61
CA ALA A 81 -11.98 27.89 -4.81
C ALA A 81 -12.46 28.11 -6.26
N GLN A 82 -12.01 29.18 -6.92
CA GLN A 82 -12.37 29.44 -8.32
C GLN A 82 -11.70 28.44 -9.27
N ALA A 83 -10.45 28.03 -9.02
CA ALA A 83 -9.77 27.01 -9.81
C ALA A 83 -10.49 25.66 -9.71
N VAL A 84 -10.87 25.26 -8.49
CA VAL A 84 -11.64 24.02 -8.24
C VAL A 84 -13.01 24.08 -8.89
N SER A 85 -13.75 25.21 -8.72
CA SER A 85 -15.06 25.39 -9.34
C SER A 85 -15.02 25.34 -10.87
N ALA A 86 -14.02 25.97 -11.49
CA ALA A 86 -13.83 25.94 -12.94
C ALA A 86 -13.53 24.51 -13.44
N ALA A 87 -12.67 23.76 -12.74
CA ALA A 87 -12.36 22.38 -13.07
C ALA A 87 -13.60 21.47 -13.02
N ARG A 88 -14.43 21.60 -11.99
CA ARG A 88 -15.70 20.88 -11.88
C ARG A 88 -16.70 21.29 -12.94
N GLY A 89 -16.81 22.58 -13.20
CA GLY A 89 -17.65 23.13 -14.26
C GLY A 89 -17.33 22.51 -15.62
N ALA A 90 -16.06 22.21 -15.90
CA ALA A 90 -15.64 21.56 -17.14
C ALA A 90 -16.24 20.16 -17.33
N LEU A 91 -16.51 19.39 -16.29
CA LEU A 91 -17.17 18.09 -16.36
C LEU A 91 -18.63 18.16 -16.78
N SER A 92 -19.29 19.29 -16.48
CA SER A 92 -20.70 19.55 -16.82
C SER A 92 -20.88 20.10 -18.25
N VAL A 93 -19.79 20.39 -18.95
CA VAL A 93 -19.84 20.89 -20.32
C VAL A 93 -20.44 19.82 -21.24
N LEU A 94 -21.32 20.27 -22.15
CA LEU A 94 -21.91 19.42 -23.18
C LEU A 94 -20.97 19.36 -24.40
N PRO A 95 -20.27 18.24 -24.62
CA PRO A 95 -19.50 18.05 -25.85
C PRO A 95 -20.40 18.11 -27.10
N ARG A 96 -19.88 18.66 -28.17
CA ARG A 96 -20.61 18.76 -29.47
C ARG A 96 -21.07 17.40 -30.02
N THR A 97 -20.32 16.36 -29.66
CA THR A 97 -20.51 15.01 -30.24
C THR A 97 -21.40 14.11 -29.40
N SER A 98 -21.54 14.32 -28.05
CA SER A 98 -22.26 13.39 -27.19
C SER A 98 -23.67 13.83 -26.79
N GLY A 99 -23.97 15.12 -26.85
CA GLY A 99 -25.25 15.69 -26.37
C GLY A 99 -25.53 15.50 -24.88
N ARG A 100 -24.53 15.08 -24.11
CA ARG A 100 -24.57 14.84 -22.64
C ARG A 100 -23.35 15.49 -22.00
N PRO A 101 -23.39 15.82 -20.70
CA PRO A 101 -22.22 16.22 -19.95
C PRO A 101 -21.07 15.21 -20.07
N VAL A 102 -19.84 15.71 -20.01
CA VAL A 102 -18.64 14.85 -20.12
C VAL A 102 -18.67 13.70 -19.12
N GLN A 103 -18.95 14.03 -17.85
CA GLN A 103 -19.05 13.02 -16.78
C GLN A 103 -20.12 11.94 -17.08
N ASP A 104 -21.29 12.37 -17.58
CA ASP A 104 -22.40 11.45 -17.85
C ASP A 104 -22.09 10.54 -19.08
N PHE A 105 -21.37 11.07 -20.05
CA PHE A 105 -20.89 10.28 -21.19
C PHE A 105 -20.01 9.13 -20.68
N PHE A 106 -18.96 9.44 -19.93
CA PHE A 106 -18.02 8.40 -19.45
C PHE A 106 -18.67 7.46 -18.44
N ALA A 107 -19.48 7.96 -17.52
CA ALA A 107 -20.23 7.13 -16.56
C ALA A 107 -21.18 6.15 -17.28
N SER A 108 -21.86 6.59 -18.36
CA SER A 108 -22.75 5.71 -19.16
C SER A 108 -21.98 4.58 -19.87
N HIS A 109 -20.68 4.75 -20.07
CA HIS A 109 -19.80 3.73 -20.65
C HIS A 109 -18.95 3.02 -19.56
N GLY A 110 -19.38 3.04 -18.32
CA GLY A 110 -18.79 2.24 -17.24
C GLY A 110 -17.65 2.91 -16.49
N ALA A 111 -17.30 4.16 -16.79
CA ALA A 111 -16.29 4.86 -16.01
C ALA A 111 -16.71 4.97 -14.56
N ILE A 112 -15.76 4.71 -13.66
CA ILE A 112 -15.96 4.74 -12.22
C ILE A 112 -15.24 5.97 -11.66
N PRO A 113 -15.92 6.86 -10.91
CA PRO A 113 -15.25 7.99 -10.26
C PRO A 113 -14.29 7.47 -9.18
N GLY A 114 -13.10 8.08 -9.09
CA GLY A 114 -12.15 7.80 -8.02
C GLY A 114 -12.49 8.57 -6.73
N LYS A 115 -11.56 8.55 -5.79
CA LYS A 115 -11.65 9.28 -4.51
C LYS A 115 -11.95 10.78 -4.70
N ASP A 116 -11.39 11.39 -5.73
CA ASP A 116 -11.55 12.80 -6.06
C ASP A 116 -12.67 13.02 -7.12
N GLY A 117 -13.55 12.05 -7.32
CA GLY A 117 -14.52 12.05 -8.42
C GLY A 117 -13.85 11.78 -9.78
N PHE A 118 -14.24 12.51 -10.81
CA PHE A 118 -13.59 12.48 -12.13
C PHE A 118 -12.54 13.59 -12.33
N VAL A 119 -12.34 14.46 -11.33
CA VAL A 119 -11.37 15.56 -11.40
C VAL A 119 -10.65 15.75 -10.08
N LYS A 120 -9.33 15.75 -10.14
CA LYS A 120 -8.43 16.07 -9.03
C LYS A 120 -7.74 17.38 -9.33
N VAL A 121 -7.83 18.33 -8.41
CA VAL A 121 -7.12 19.62 -8.48
C VAL A 121 -6.08 19.63 -7.37
N THR A 122 -4.84 19.90 -7.74
CA THR A 122 -3.69 20.02 -6.83
C THR A 122 -3.11 21.43 -6.93
N ASP A 123 -2.08 21.71 -6.15
CA ASP A 123 -1.39 22.99 -6.19
C ASP A 123 -0.91 23.35 -7.61
N ASN A 124 -0.43 22.38 -8.40
CA ASN A 124 0.24 22.65 -9.66
C ASN A 124 -0.42 21.99 -10.87
N ALA A 125 -1.50 21.23 -10.69
CA ALA A 125 -2.13 20.51 -11.78
C ALA A 125 -3.62 20.29 -11.57
N THR A 126 -4.35 20.14 -12.68
CA THR A 126 -5.72 19.62 -12.71
C THR A 126 -5.73 18.37 -13.59
N GLN A 127 -6.28 17.28 -13.09
CA GLN A 127 -6.34 16.00 -13.79
C GLN A 127 -7.77 15.51 -13.84
N PHE A 128 -8.31 15.41 -15.05
CA PHE A 128 -9.57 14.71 -15.33
C PHE A 128 -9.22 13.25 -15.62
N HIS A 129 -9.85 12.31 -14.94
CA HIS A 129 -9.55 10.89 -15.11
C HIS A 129 -10.83 10.04 -15.11
N PHE A 130 -11.01 9.29 -16.18
CA PHE A 130 -12.15 8.41 -16.43
C PHE A 130 -11.65 6.96 -16.45
N HIS A 131 -11.81 6.28 -15.33
CA HIS A 131 -11.31 4.93 -15.10
C HIS A 131 -12.21 3.88 -15.72
N ASP A 132 -11.63 2.78 -16.21
CA ASP A 132 -12.32 1.54 -16.57
C ASP A 132 -13.45 1.72 -17.61
N VAL A 133 -13.29 2.65 -18.57
CA VAL A 133 -14.26 2.86 -19.65
C VAL A 133 -14.35 1.60 -20.52
N ILE A 134 -15.57 1.12 -20.75
CA ILE A 134 -15.84 -0.05 -21.60
C ILE A 134 -15.73 0.35 -23.07
N ILE A 135 -14.70 -0.12 -23.74
CA ILE A 135 -14.37 0.18 -25.15
C ILE A 135 -14.51 -1.05 -26.06
N SER A 136 -15.22 -2.07 -25.61
CA SER A 136 -15.45 -3.29 -26.41
C SER A 136 -16.12 -3.04 -27.77
N LYS A 137 -16.81 -1.90 -27.93
CA LYS A 137 -17.33 -1.41 -29.18
C LYS A 137 -16.42 -0.31 -29.73
N PRO A 138 -15.94 -0.41 -30.99
CA PRO A 138 -15.06 0.61 -31.59
C PRO A 138 -15.64 2.02 -31.57
N GLU A 139 -16.97 2.15 -31.66
CA GLU A 139 -17.67 3.44 -31.66
C GLU A 139 -17.53 4.18 -30.33
N VAL A 140 -17.41 3.44 -29.22
CA VAL A 140 -17.22 4.03 -27.88
C VAL A 140 -15.83 4.65 -27.78
N LEU A 141 -14.81 3.94 -28.25
CA LEU A 141 -13.44 4.44 -28.30
C LEU A 141 -13.34 5.74 -29.11
N ASP A 142 -13.93 5.75 -30.32
CA ASP A 142 -13.92 6.91 -31.18
C ASP A 142 -14.69 8.09 -30.58
N SER A 143 -15.83 7.82 -29.94
CA SER A 143 -16.61 8.84 -29.24
C SER A 143 -15.87 9.40 -28.01
N ALA A 144 -15.18 8.56 -27.25
CA ALA A 144 -14.37 9.01 -26.10
C ALA A 144 -13.25 9.97 -26.53
N PHE A 145 -12.57 9.68 -27.66
CA PHE A 145 -11.58 10.62 -28.20
C PHE A 145 -12.20 11.93 -28.65
N LEU A 146 -13.36 11.90 -29.31
CA LEU A 146 -14.03 13.12 -29.73
C LEU A 146 -14.46 13.95 -28.51
N VAL A 147 -14.94 13.32 -27.44
CA VAL A 147 -15.30 14.01 -26.18
C VAL A 147 -14.07 14.65 -25.55
N LEU A 148 -12.95 13.93 -25.42
CA LEU A 148 -11.71 14.50 -24.89
C LEU A 148 -11.19 15.66 -25.73
N MET A 149 -11.15 15.51 -27.05
CA MET A 149 -10.69 16.57 -27.94
C MET A 149 -11.64 17.77 -27.94
N ASP A 150 -12.94 17.54 -27.80
CA ASP A 150 -13.93 18.61 -27.65
C ASP A 150 -13.78 19.32 -26.29
N MET A 151 -13.38 18.56 -25.23
CA MET A 151 -12.99 19.10 -23.93
C MET A 151 -11.80 20.06 -24.05
N VAL A 152 -10.73 19.63 -24.76
CA VAL A 152 -9.55 20.47 -25.03
C VAL A 152 -9.96 21.76 -25.74
N ASP A 153 -10.78 21.67 -26.79
CA ASP A 153 -11.21 22.84 -27.58
C ASP A 153 -12.13 23.76 -26.76
N ARG A 154 -13.14 23.23 -26.09
CA ARG A 154 -14.09 24.03 -25.32
C ARG A 154 -13.51 24.58 -24.03
N VAL A 155 -12.69 23.82 -23.33
CA VAL A 155 -12.01 24.29 -22.13
C VAL A 155 -11.10 25.45 -22.47
N SER A 156 -10.44 25.44 -23.63
CA SER A 156 -9.62 26.56 -24.10
C SER A 156 -10.40 27.77 -24.63
N ARG A 157 -11.71 27.60 -24.96
CA ARG A 157 -12.56 28.63 -25.54
C ARG A 157 -13.77 29.01 -24.66
N ALA A 158 -13.83 28.49 -23.44
CA ALA A 158 -14.95 28.79 -22.55
C ALA A 158 -15.01 30.29 -22.26
N ASP A 159 -16.22 30.83 -22.14
CA ASP A 159 -16.45 32.20 -21.71
C ASP A 159 -16.07 32.44 -20.23
N ASP A 160 -15.78 31.37 -19.49
CA ASP A 160 -15.20 31.43 -18.15
C ASP A 160 -13.78 32.04 -18.26
N GLY A 161 -13.59 33.17 -17.67
CA GLY A 161 -12.31 33.88 -17.70
C GLY A 161 -11.14 33.13 -17.14
N PHE A 162 -11.38 32.17 -16.24
CA PHE A 162 -10.37 31.28 -15.69
C PHE A 162 -9.93 30.25 -16.72
N ILE A 163 -10.86 29.47 -17.27
CA ILE A 163 -10.57 28.38 -18.20
C ILE A 163 -9.92 28.93 -19.48
N SER A 164 -10.50 30.01 -20.06
CA SER A 164 -9.98 30.63 -21.28
C SER A 164 -8.55 31.16 -21.11
N ARG A 165 -8.16 31.53 -19.89
CA ARG A 165 -6.81 32.05 -19.58
C ARG A 165 -5.80 30.96 -19.26
N TRP A 166 -6.21 29.96 -18.46
CA TRP A 166 -5.26 29.03 -17.83
C TRP A 166 -5.19 27.65 -18.51
N TYR A 167 -6.19 27.28 -19.32
CA TYR A 167 -6.25 25.95 -19.94
C TYR A 167 -5.92 26.01 -21.44
N ALA A 168 -4.67 26.42 -21.75
CA ALA A 168 -4.19 26.42 -23.14
C ALA A 168 -3.84 24.99 -23.59
N PRO A 169 -4.11 24.61 -24.86
CA PRO A 169 -3.76 23.28 -25.38
C PRO A 169 -2.30 22.89 -25.19
N ALA A 170 -1.37 23.84 -25.28
CA ALA A 170 0.06 23.58 -25.06
C ALA A 170 0.39 23.19 -23.60
N ASP A 171 -0.50 23.49 -22.66
CA ASP A 171 -0.41 23.16 -21.23
C ASP A 171 -1.21 21.92 -20.88
N GLN A 172 -1.66 21.16 -21.87
CA GLN A 172 -2.49 19.98 -21.69
C GLN A 172 -1.80 18.73 -22.24
N ALA A 173 -2.10 17.60 -21.60
CA ALA A 173 -1.79 16.29 -22.14
C ALA A 173 -3.01 15.38 -22.10
N ILE A 174 -3.23 14.65 -23.19
CA ILE A 174 -4.20 13.55 -23.22
C ILE A 174 -3.45 12.26 -22.95
N VAL A 175 -3.94 11.49 -22.00
CA VAL A 175 -3.44 10.14 -21.69
C VAL A 175 -4.54 9.13 -21.99
N VAL A 176 -4.17 8.08 -22.71
CA VAL A 176 -5.05 6.93 -22.98
C VAL A 176 -4.28 5.66 -22.67
N ALA A 177 -4.79 4.85 -21.76
CA ALA A 177 -4.15 3.58 -21.38
C ALA A 177 -5.18 2.45 -21.44
N GLY A 178 -4.93 1.39 -22.21
CA GLY A 178 -5.85 0.27 -22.29
C GLY A 178 -5.70 -0.62 -23.51
N ASP A 179 -6.75 -1.36 -23.83
CA ASP A 179 -6.80 -2.27 -24.99
C ASP A 179 -6.95 -1.47 -26.31
N VAL A 180 -5.95 -0.67 -26.61
CA VAL A 180 -5.93 0.24 -27.76
C VAL A 180 -4.70 0.03 -28.64
N ASP A 181 -4.86 0.28 -29.93
CA ASP A 181 -3.73 0.42 -30.85
C ASP A 181 -3.18 1.85 -30.80
N ALA A 182 -2.02 2.01 -30.19
CA ALA A 182 -1.43 3.33 -29.97
C ALA A 182 -1.12 4.09 -31.26
N ALA A 183 -0.83 3.40 -32.37
CA ALA A 183 -0.53 4.06 -33.64
C ALA A 183 -1.81 4.63 -34.25
N SER A 184 -2.89 3.84 -34.33
CA SER A 184 -4.19 4.24 -34.83
C SER A 184 -4.77 5.41 -34.02
N VAL A 185 -4.69 5.33 -32.71
CA VAL A 185 -5.18 6.39 -31.80
C VAL A 185 -4.42 7.69 -32.01
N ALA A 186 -3.09 7.65 -32.10
CA ALA A 186 -2.28 8.84 -32.33
C ALA A 186 -2.62 9.54 -33.65
N GLU A 187 -2.82 8.79 -34.72
CA GLU A 187 -3.20 9.36 -36.04
C GLU A 187 -4.61 9.99 -35.99
N LYS A 188 -5.58 9.33 -35.34
CA LYS A 188 -6.93 9.90 -35.14
C LYS A 188 -6.87 11.22 -34.36
N MET A 189 -6.17 11.24 -33.25
CA MET A 189 -6.01 12.43 -32.43
C MET A 189 -5.34 13.56 -33.20
N LYS A 190 -4.31 13.24 -33.99
CA LYS A 190 -3.63 14.21 -34.84
C LYS A 190 -4.58 14.82 -35.90
N MET A 191 -5.40 14.02 -36.57
CA MET A 191 -6.39 14.52 -37.53
C MET A 191 -7.40 15.48 -36.88
N ILE A 192 -7.91 15.16 -35.70
CA ILE A 192 -8.90 15.98 -35.01
C ILE A 192 -8.25 17.29 -34.52
N SER A 193 -7.00 17.23 -34.06
CA SER A 193 -6.29 18.38 -33.47
C SER A 193 -6.04 19.53 -34.49
N TYR A 194 -6.04 19.26 -35.78
CA TYR A 194 -5.97 20.34 -36.80
C TYR A 194 -7.18 21.29 -36.79
N MET A 195 -8.30 20.86 -36.20
CA MET A 195 -9.51 21.70 -36.07
C MET A 195 -9.49 22.56 -34.81
N ILE A 196 -8.54 22.32 -33.88
CA ILE A 196 -8.39 23.04 -32.61
C ILE A 196 -7.21 24.00 -32.76
N PRO A 197 -7.44 25.33 -32.73
CA PRO A 197 -6.35 26.29 -32.86
C PRO A 197 -5.43 26.27 -31.66
N PRO A 198 -4.12 26.49 -31.86
CA PRO A 198 -3.20 26.74 -30.73
C PRO A 198 -3.57 28.03 -30.02
N VAL A 199 -3.48 27.99 -28.69
CA VAL A 199 -3.70 29.15 -27.81
C VAL A 199 -2.42 29.37 -27.00
N PRO A 200 -1.93 30.62 -26.87
CA PRO A 200 -0.77 30.91 -26.04
C PRO A 200 -1.01 30.58 -24.57
N SER A 201 0.00 29.97 -23.93
CA SER A 201 -0.02 29.73 -22.49
C SER A 201 0.04 31.03 -21.71
N ALA A 202 -0.72 31.13 -20.62
CA ALA A 202 -0.61 32.22 -19.68
C ALA A 202 0.72 32.13 -18.89
N PRO A 203 1.33 33.28 -18.52
CA PRO A 203 2.47 33.27 -17.63
C PRO A 203 2.05 32.68 -16.27
N ARG A 204 2.77 31.65 -15.80
CA ARG A 204 2.49 30.98 -14.54
C ARG A 204 3.38 31.49 -13.44
N LYS A 205 2.88 31.47 -12.21
CA LYS A 205 3.70 31.59 -11.03
C LYS A 205 4.52 30.30 -10.89
N GLU A 206 5.84 30.39 -10.99
CA GLU A 206 6.69 29.29 -10.57
C GLU A 206 6.70 29.22 -9.05
N TYR A 207 6.44 28.03 -8.53
CA TYR A 207 6.60 27.79 -7.12
C TYR A 207 8.10 27.79 -6.82
N VAL A 208 8.55 28.82 -6.10
CA VAL A 208 9.93 28.91 -5.62
C VAL A 208 9.91 28.40 -4.19
N TRP A 209 10.59 27.31 -3.99
CA TRP A 209 10.83 26.76 -2.67
C TRP A 209 11.71 27.72 -1.86
N GLU A 210 11.18 28.21 -0.75
CA GLU A 210 11.96 29.03 0.18
C GLU A 210 12.63 28.14 1.22
N GLN A 211 13.96 28.13 1.20
CA GLN A 211 14.73 27.54 2.29
C GLN A 211 14.57 28.39 3.55
N LYS A 212 14.25 27.73 4.67
CA LYS A 212 14.15 28.39 5.97
C LYS A 212 15.52 28.39 6.65
N ASP A 213 16.04 29.57 6.97
CA ASP A 213 17.31 29.74 7.68
C ASP A 213 17.21 29.46 9.19
N SER A 214 16.02 29.13 9.70
CA SER A 214 15.79 28.82 11.11
C SER A 214 14.74 27.73 11.25
N ALA A 215 14.88 26.90 12.29
CA ALA A 215 13.86 25.94 12.69
C ALA A 215 12.64 26.66 13.29
N SER A 216 11.44 26.12 13.02
CA SER A 216 10.19 26.58 13.60
C SER A 216 9.57 25.50 14.49
N TYR A 217 9.01 25.91 15.63
CA TYR A 217 8.34 25.04 16.57
C TYR A 217 6.88 25.47 16.70
N ILE A 218 5.95 24.57 16.55
CA ILE A 218 4.50 24.88 16.50
C ILE A 218 3.78 23.93 17.48
N CYS A 219 3.15 24.52 18.49
CA CYS A 219 2.25 23.76 19.36
C CYS A 219 0.91 23.59 18.65
N ALA A 220 0.50 22.35 18.42
CA ALA A 220 -0.77 21.98 17.82
C ALA A 220 -1.74 21.46 18.88
N PRO A 221 -3.06 21.53 18.66
CA PRO A 221 -4.03 20.90 19.54
C PRO A 221 -3.77 19.38 19.66
N GLN A 222 -4.02 18.85 20.86
CA GLN A 222 -3.97 17.42 21.09
C GLN A 222 -5.16 16.75 20.41
N VAL A 223 -4.90 15.72 19.61
CA VAL A 223 -5.94 14.98 18.87
C VAL A 223 -6.50 13.84 19.70
N HIS A 224 -5.62 13.14 20.43
CA HIS A 224 -5.99 12.01 21.28
C HIS A 224 -5.66 12.33 22.74
N ASP A 225 -6.63 12.15 23.62
CA ASP A 225 -6.48 12.46 25.03
C ASP A 225 -5.37 11.62 25.67
N GLY A 226 -4.49 12.27 26.42
CA GLY A 226 -3.34 11.65 27.08
C GLY A 226 -2.19 11.22 26.15
N ILE A 227 -2.28 11.48 24.85
CA ILE A 227 -1.21 11.20 23.87
C ILE A 227 -0.63 12.50 23.32
N ALA A 228 0.66 12.68 23.52
CA ALA A 228 1.42 13.76 22.90
C ALA A 228 2.18 13.25 21.67
N THR A 229 2.04 13.96 20.55
CA THR A 229 2.72 13.67 19.31
C THR A 229 3.79 14.71 19.02
N PHE A 230 4.96 14.25 18.63
CA PHE A 230 6.07 15.06 18.11
C PHE A 230 6.28 14.70 16.64
N THR A 231 6.32 15.71 15.79
CA THR A 231 6.61 15.54 14.36
C THR A 231 7.68 16.54 13.93
N ALA A 232 8.82 16.05 13.49
CA ALA A 232 9.87 16.85 12.86
C ALA A 232 9.82 16.64 11.34
N VAL A 233 9.75 17.74 10.60
CA VAL A 233 9.69 17.72 9.12
C VAL A 233 10.81 18.56 8.58
N TRP A 234 11.69 17.96 7.78
CA TRP A 234 12.70 18.66 7.00
C TRP A 234 12.22 18.83 5.57
N ASN A 235 12.24 20.04 5.12
CA ASN A 235 11.92 20.37 3.74
C ASN A 235 13.15 20.13 2.86
N LEU A 236 12.98 19.33 1.81
CA LEU A 236 14.07 18.87 0.93
C LEU A 236 14.17 19.76 -0.32
N THR A 237 15.37 19.83 -0.88
CA THR A 237 15.54 20.46 -2.18
C THR A 237 15.01 19.56 -3.27
N ARG A 238 14.10 20.08 -4.11
CA ARG A 238 13.51 19.31 -5.21
C ARG A 238 14.55 18.85 -6.23
N THR A 239 14.36 17.67 -6.73
CA THR A 239 15.13 17.19 -7.89
C THR A 239 14.84 18.11 -9.10
N PRO A 240 15.85 18.73 -9.71
CA PRO A 240 15.64 19.60 -10.86
C PRO A 240 14.94 18.87 -12.00
N ARG A 241 13.97 19.54 -12.66
CA ARG A 241 13.16 18.96 -13.74
C ARG A 241 14.00 18.28 -14.84
N ALA A 242 15.20 18.80 -15.12
CA ALA A 242 16.10 18.25 -16.13
C ALA A 242 16.62 16.84 -15.80
N TYR A 243 16.60 16.44 -14.52
CA TYR A 243 17.11 15.13 -14.08
C TYR A 243 15.99 14.13 -13.71
N MET A 244 14.74 14.54 -13.75
CA MET A 244 13.59 13.69 -13.36
C MET A 244 13.41 12.44 -14.23
N ASN A 245 13.89 12.46 -15.48
CA ASN A 245 13.83 11.30 -16.39
C ASN A 245 15.08 10.40 -16.31
N THR A 246 16.04 10.73 -15.44
CA THR A 246 17.24 9.92 -15.19
C THR A 246 17.01 8.92 -14.05
N VAL A 247 18.07 8.20 -13.68
CA VAL A 247 18.08 7.31 -12.50
C VAL A 247 18.12 8.07 -11.17
N GLN A 248 18.41 9.37 -11.17
CA GLN A 248 18.61 10.17 -9.95
C GLN A 248 17.41 10.14 -9.00
N PRO A 249 16.16 10.34 -9.45
CA PRO A 249 15.01 10.26 -8.54
C PRO A 249 14.87 8.89 -7.87
N ALA A 250 15.13 7.80 -8.59
CA ALA A 250 15.04 6.46 -8.02
C ALA A 250 16.15 6.18 -6.98
N ILE A 251 17.37 6.71 -7.20
CA ILE A 251 18.46 6.63 -6.22
C ILE A 251 18.11 7.45 -4.97
N TYR A 252 17.56 8.64 -5.15
CA TYR A 252 17.22 9.54 -4.05
C TYR A 252 16.04 8.99 -3.22
N ASP A 253 15.03 8.46 -3.86
CA ASP A 253 13.90 7.81 -3.21
C ASP A 253 14.33 6.57 -2.39
N LEU A 254 15.21 5.73 -2.95
CA LEU A 254 15.80 4.60 -2.23
C LEU A 254 16.58 5.08 -1.00
N PHE A 255 17.42 6.12 -1.17
CA PHE A 255 18.20 6.71 -0.06
C PHE A 255 17.29 7.22 1.07
N LEU A 256 16.21 7.96 0.74
CA LEU A 256 15.27 8.48 1.74
C LEU A 256 14.53 7.34 2.45
N THR A 257 14.21 6.27 1.73
CA THR A 257 13.63 5.05 2.31
C THR A 257 14.61 4.41 3.31
N GLU A 258 15.87 4.25 2.92
CA GLU A 258 16.93 3.72 3.78
C GLU A 258 17.12 4.59 5.03
N LEU A 259 17.16 5.92 4.87
CA LEU A 259 17.26 6.87 5.98
C LEU A 259 16.07 6.74 6.93
N GLY A 260 14.86 6.66 6.39
CA GLY A 260 13.65 6.47 7.18
C GLY A 260 13.70 5.19 8.01
N MET A 261 14.10 4.06 7.40
CA MET A 261 14.22 2.78 8.08
C MET A 261 15.28 2.80 9.19
N VAL A 262 16.45 3.41 8.94
CA VAL A 262 17.51 3.55 9.95
C VAL A 262 17.03 4.39 11.13
N VAL A 263 16.46 5.56 10.88
CA VAL A 263 15.99 6.48 11.93
C VAL A 263 14.84 5.81 12.73
N GLU A 264 13.87 5.21 12.06
CA GLU A 264 12.74 4.57 12.71
C GLU A 264 13.18 3.43 13.64
N GLU A 265 14.09 2.56 13.17
CA GLU A 265 14.61 1.46 13.98
C GLU A 265 15.42 1.97 15.19
N TYR A 266 16.27 2.98 14.97
CA TYR A 266 17.08 3.54 16.05
C TYR A 266 16.23 4.28 17.09
N VAL A 267 15.18 4.99 16.68
CA VAL A 267 14.24 5.64 17.61
C VAL A 267 13.49 4.58 18.43
N LYS A 268 12.95 3.54 17.78
CA LYS A 268 12.27 2.43 18.50
C LYS A 268 13.20 1.74 19.50
N THR A 269 14.45 1.52 19.11
CA THR A 269 15.46 0.93 19.98
C THR A 269 15.78 1.85 21.16
N GLY A 270 15.97 3.14 20.92
CA GLY A 270 16.22 4.14 21.98
C GLY A 270 15.06 4.23 22.98
N LEU A 271 13.82 4.34 22.49
CA LEU A 271 12.63 4.38 23.35
C LEU A 271 12.54 3.13 24.23
N ARG A 272 12.84 1.95 23.67
CA ARG A 272 12.86 0.71 24.44
C ARG A 272 13.97 0.66 25.49
N GLN A 273 15.18 1.12 25.15
CA GLN A 273 16.31 1.18 26.10
C GLN A 273 16.00 2.06 27.30
N TYR A 274 15.32 3.18 27.08
CA TYR A 274 14.86 4.06 28.15
C TYR A 274 13.51 3.65 28.76
N ARG A 275 12.91 2.55 28.28
CA ARG A 275 11.61 2.02 28.72
C ARG A 275 10.45 3.02 28.57
N ILE A 276 10.50 3.85 27.55
CA ILE A 276 9.45 4.81 27.19
C ILE A 276 8.43 4.09 26.29
N PRO A 277 7.18 3.89 26.75
CA PRO A 277 6.14 3.32 25.92
C PRO A 277 5.74 4.28 24.81
N TYR A 278 5.45 3.76 23.61
CA TYR A 278 5.00 4.56 22.48
C TYR A 278 3.78 3.96 21.80
N ALA A 279 2.93 4.83 21.29
CA ALA A 279 1.82 4.45 20.41
C ALA A 279 2.30 4.24 18.97
N GLU A 280 3.05 5.21 18.44
CA GLU A 280 3.56 5.20 17.07
C GLU A 280 4.97 5.76 16.99
N VAL A 281 5.79 5.16 16.14
CA VAL A 281 7.04 5.74 15.60
C VAL A 281 6.99 5.53 14.11
N LYS A 282 7.04 6.60 13.35
CA LYS A 282 6.91 6.56 11.89
C LYS A 282 7.87 7.55 11.26
N CYS A 283 8.64 7.07 10.29
CA CYS A 283 9.44 7.90 9.41
C CYS A 283 8.84 7.85 8.01
N GLY A 284 8.82 8.99 7.33
CA GLY A 284 8.28 9.08 5.99
C GLY A 284 8.98 10.15 5.16
N HIS A 285 8.80 10.05 3.85
CA HIS A 285 9.29 11.07 2.94
C HIS A 285 8.29 11.29 1.81
N VAL A 286 8.33 12.46 1.22
CA VAL A 286 7.58 12.84 0.04
C VAL A 286 8.57 13.37 -0.98
N THR A 287 8.54 12.81 -2.20
CA THR A 287 9.43 13.22 -3.30
C THR A 287 8.63 13.82 -4.45
N SER A 288 9.30 14.48 -5.39
CA SER A 288 8.66 15.01 -6.62
C SER A 288 8.01 13.93 -7.48
N MET A 289 8.31 12.67 -7.25
CA MET A 289 7.63 11.54 -7.92
C MET A 289 6.26 11.24 -7.32
N GLN A 290 6.05 11.62 -6.06
CA GLN A 290 4.83 11.34 -5.28
C GLN A 290 3.94 12.58 -5.15
N SER A 291 4.52 13.76 -5.21
CA SER A 291 3.84 15.03 -5.00
C SER A 291 4.21 16.07 -6.06
N SER A 292 3.23 16.89 -6.42
CA SER A 292 3.44 18.10 -7.21
C SER A 292 3.97 19.28 -6.36
N GLY A 293 3.99 19.13 -5.03
CA GLY A 293 4.38 20.13 -4.04
C GLY A 293 5.80 19.96 -3.52
N ASP A 294 5.96 20.16 -2.22
CA ASP A 294 7.25 20.14 -1.55
C ASP A 294 7.72 18.71 -1.29
N GLU A 295 9.01 18.52 -1.43
CA GLU A 295 9.67 17.29 -0.98
C GLU A 295 10.01 17.44 0.51
N SER A 296 9.81 16.38 1.28
CA SER A 296 10.06 16.40 2.72
C SER A 296 10.50 15.05 3.25
N PHE A 297 11.22 15.10 4.37
CA PHE A 297 11.50 13.95 5.23
C PHE A 297 10.92 14.22 6.60
N SER A 298 10.24 13.25 7.20
CA SER A 298 9.52 13.42 8.47
C SER A 298 9.77 12.29 9.44
N VAL A 299 9.77 12.64 10.72
CA VAL A 299 9.82 11.71 11.85
C VAL A 299 8.70 12.05 12.80
N THR A 300 7.79 11.10 13.04
CA THR A 300 6.66 11.24 13.96
C THR A 300 6.78 10.24 15.09
N VAL A 301 6.59 10.70 16.33
CA VAL A 301 6.58 9.85 17.53
C VAL A 301 5.40 10.26 18.40
N SER A 302 4.58 9.28 18.80
CA SER A 302 3.43 9.47 19.70
C SER A 302 3.65 8.66 20.99
N VAL A 303 3.62 9.34 22.12
CA VAL A 303 3.89 8.80 23.45
C VAL A 303 2.86 9.32 24.47
N ALA A 304 2.88 8.81 25.70
CA ALA A 304 2.13 9.42 26.79
C ALA A 304 2.62 10.84 27.06
N GLU A 305 1.73 11.74 27.46
CA GLU A 305 2.04 13.16 27.63
C GLU A 305 3.14 13.41 28.69
N ASP A 306 3.18 12.61 29.74
CA ASP A 306 4.19 12.68 30.80
C ASP A 306 5.57 12.16 30.36
N GLU A 307 5.62 11.29 29.34
CA GLU A 307 6.86 10.77 28.74
C GLU A 307 7.38 11.64 27.59
N PHE A 308 6.61 12.63 27.16
CA PHE A 308 6.92 13.45 25.99
C PHE A 308 8.29 14.13 26.04
N PRO A 309 8.72 14.78 27.15
CA PRO A 309 10.03 15.44 27.18
C PRO A 309 11.19 14.47 27.00
N TYR A 310 11.06 13.24 27.52
CA TYR A 310 12.07 12.20 27.40
C TYR A 310 12.10 11.63 25.98
N ALA A 311 10.93 11.42 25.39
CA ALA A 311 10.82 10.96 24.00
C ALA A 311 11.44 11.95 23.00
N VAL A 312 11.20 13.26 23.17
CA VAL A 312 11.89 14.31 22.38
C VAL A 312 13.40 14.20 22.49
N GLY A 313 13.91 13.97 23.71
CA GLY A 313 15.34 13.74 23.93
C GLY A 313 15.88 12.54 23.17
N VAL A 314 15.20 11.40 23.23
CA VAL A 314 15.59 10.17 22.50
C VAL A 314 15.57 10.39 20.99
N VAL A 315 14.52 11.01 20.46
CA VAL A 315 14.42 11.31 19.02
C VAL A 315 15.56 12.21 18.57
N ALA A 316 15.82 13.28 19.31
CA ALA A 316 16.89 14.23 19.00
C ALA A 316 18.28 13.61 19.07
N GLU A 317 18.54 12.79 20.07
CA GLU A 317 19.80 12.04 20.20
C GLU A 317 20.01 11.11 19.00
N VAL A 318 19.00 10.34 18.62
CA VAL A 318 19.07 9.42 17.48
C VAL A 318 19.32 10.18 16.17
N LEU A 319 18.59 11.27 15.93
CA LEU A 319 18.79 12.11 14.76
C LEU A 319 20.19 12.73 14.71
N GLY A 320 20.67 13.20 15.87
CA GLY A 320 22.04 13.70 16.02
C GLY A 320 23.09 12.61 15.75
N ARG A 321 22.86 11.37 16.19
CA ARG A 321 23.75 10.23 15.86
C ARG A 321 23.85 10.00 14.36
N VAL A 322 22.75 10.04 13.64
CA VAL A 322 22.72 9.87 12.18
C VAL A 322 23.40 11.07 11.50
N ASP A 323 23.13 12.30 11.94
CA ASP A 323 23.77 13.51 11.45
C ASP A 323 25.31 13.47 11.62
N PHE A 324 25.78 13.04 12.78
CA PHE A 324 27.24 12.93 13.07
C PHE A 324 27.89 11.68 12.44
N GLY A 325 27.15 10.89 11.69
CA GLY A 325 27.69 9.77 10.92
C GLY A 325 27.91 8.49 11.71
N TYR A 326 27.18 8.28 12.82
CA TYR A 326 27.22 7.06 13.64
C TYR A 326 26.25 5.97 13.15
N THR A 327 25.91 5.97 11.85
CA THR A 327 25.15 4.89 11.24
C THR A 327 26.04 3.66 11.06
N ASP A 328 25.56 2.49 11.49
CA ASP A 328 26.29 1.24 11.33
C ASP A 328 26.18 0.71 9.88
N ILE A 329 27.32 0.27 9.35
CA ILE A 329 27.39 -0.25 7.98
C ILE A 329 26.56 -1.51 7.76
N SER A 330 26.45 -2.37 8.76
CA SER A 330 25.66 -3.61 8.67
C SER A 330 24.16 -3.32 8.66
N ASP A 331 23.72 -2.31 9.42
CA ASP A 331 22.35 -1.85 9.42
C ASP A 331 21.97 -1.24 8.07
N LEU A 332 22.83 -0.36 7.52
CA LEU A 332 22.62 0.22 6.21
C LEU A 332 22.55 -0.87 5.11
N ALA A 333 23.49 -1.84 5.14
CA ALA A 333 23.49 -2.95 4.19
C ALA A 333 22.21 -3.78 4.24
N ARG A 334 21.73 -4.07 5.46
CA ARG A 334 20.48 -4.80 5.71
C ARG A 334 19.26 -4.03 5.18
N MET A 335 19.15 -2.73 5.50
CA MET A 335 18.04 -1.88 5.04
C MET A 335 17.99 -1.83 3.52
N LYS A 336 19.12 -1.57 2.88
CA LYS A 336 19.25 -1.53 1.43
C LYS A 336 18.84 -2.84 0.77
N ARG A 337 19.28 -3.97 1.35
CA ARG A 337 18.90 -5.29 0.87
C ARG A 337 17.39 -5.49 0.95
N THR A 338 16.77 -5.15 2.08
CA THR A 338 15.32 -5.23 2.27
C THR A 338 14.58 -4.40 1.23
N CYS A 339 14.98 -3.14 1.02
CA CYS A 339 14.37 -2.28 -0.01
C CYS A 339 14.47 -2.89 -1.42
N LEU A 340 15.65 -3.40 -1.79
CA LEU A 340 15.86 -4.00 -3.10
C LEU A 340 15.06 -5.31 -3.29
N ASP A 341 14.92 -6.12 -2.26
CA ASP A 341 14.14 -7.36 -2.31
C ASP A 341 12.65 -7.06 -2.43
N ASP A 342 12.14 -6.05 -1.73
CA ASP A 342 10.77 -5.56 -1.89
C ASP A 342 10.51 -5.02 -3.30
N MET A 343 11.42 -4.23 -3.84
CA MET A 343 11.33 -3.74 -5.22
C MET A 343 11.35 -4.88 -6.25
N LYS A 344 12.18 -5.90 -6.05
CA LYS A 344 12.20 -7.10 -6.92
C LYS A 344 10.89 -7.87 -6.85
N LEU A 345 10.29 -7.99 -5.65
CA LEU A 345 8.96 -8.58 -5.50
C LEU A 345 7.89 -7.78 -6.25
N GLN A 346 7.93 -6.44 -6.17
CA GLN A 346 7.03 -5.59 -6.94
C GLN A 346 7.20 -5.78 -8.47
N VAL A 347 8.41 -6.06 -8.95
CA VAL A 347 8.65 -6.41 -10.37
C VAL A 347 7.96 -7.73 -10.75
N LEU A 348 7.90 -8.70 -9.84
CA LEU A 348 7.17 -9.96 -10.06
C LEU A 348 5.64 -9.77 -10.03
N ARG A 349 5.18 -8.73 -9.33
CA ARG A 349 3.80 -8.26 -9.27
C ARG A 349 3.62 -7.07 -10.21
N PRO A 350 3.66 -7.25 -11.51
CA PRO A 350 3.64 -6.11 -12.41
C PRO A 350 2.33 -5.35 -12.23
N MET A 351 2.47 -4.05 -12.11
CA MET A 351 1.38 -3.10 -12.06
C MET A 351 0.67 -3.11 -13.43
N PHE A 352 -0.59 -3.48 -13.45
CA PHE A 352 -1.36 -3.67 -14.70
C PHE A 352 -2.60 -2.80 -14.79
N SER A 353 -2.81 -1.94 -13.79
CA SER A 353 -3.92 -1.03 -13.90
C SER A 353 -3.61 0.04 -14.94
N ASN A 354 -4.59 0.34 -15.78
CA ASN A 354 -4.48 1.45 -16.71
C ASN A 354 -4.22 2.75 -15.96
N SER A 355 -4.78 2.90 -14.76
CA SER A 355 -4.61 4.06 -13.89
C SER A 355 -3.16 4.33 -13.52
N GLU A 356 -2.36 3.30 -13.26
CA GLU A 356 -0.93 3.47 -12.94
C GLU A 356 -0.14 3.97 -14.15
N TYR A 357 -0.51 3.52 -15.35
CA TYR A 357 0.05 4.09 -16.57
C TYR A 357 -0.34 5.55 -16.74
N VAL A 358 -1.60 5.89 -16.44
CA VAL A 358 -2.08 7.27 -16.50
C VAL A 358 -1.27 8.16 -15.54
N GLU A 359 -1.11 7.75 -14.28
CA GLU A 359 -0.32 8.49 -13.29
C GLU A 359 1.15 8.66 -13.72
N ARG A 360 1.79 7.63 -14.25
CA ARG A 360 3.16 7.70 -14.75
C ARG A 360 3.28 8.66 -15.94
N CYS A 361 2.33 8.63 -16.86
CA CYS A 361 2.29 9.55 -17.99
C CYS A 361 2.02 10.99 -17.55
N ALA A 362 1.10 11.20 -16.60
CA ALA A 362 0.82 12.51 -16.00
C ALA A 362 2.06 13.08 -15.31
N THR A 363 2.75 12.28 -14.50
CA THR A 363 4.02 12.67 -13.85
C THR A 363 5.10 13.02 -14.88
N SER A 364 5.17 12.28 -15.99
CA SER A 364 6.10 12.59 -17.06
C SER A 364 5.78 13.94 -17.70
N PHE A 365 4.53 14.22 -18.00
CA PHE A 365 4.10 15.50 -18.57
C PHE A 365 4.34 16.65 -17.61
N LEU A 366 3.89 16.54 -16.39
CA LEU A 366 3.93 17.61 -15.40
C LEU A 366 5.36 17.91 -14.92
N HIS A 367 6.16 16.88 -14.66
CA HIS A 367 7.43 16.97 -13.96
C HIS A 367 8.62 16.40 -14.74
N ASN A 368 8.43 15.98 -16.00
CA ASN A 368 9.46 15.27 -16.77
C ASN A 368 9.87 13.92 -16.13
N GLY A 369 8.96 13.28 -15.40
CA GLY A 369 9.22 12.00 -14.75
C GLY A 369 9.53 10.88 -15.74
N SER A 370 10.30 9.89 -15.29
CA SER A 370 10.72 8.77 -16.12
C SER A 370 9.55 7.89 -16.55
N LEU A 371 9.47 7.58 -17.84
CA LEU A 371 8.55 6.59 -18.40
C LEU A 371 9.09 5.16 -18.35
N ALA A 372 10.23 4.92 -17.73
CA ALA A 372 10.82 3.59 -17.60
C ALA A 372 9.97 2.65 -16.73
N THR A 373 10.07 1.35 -17.00
CA THR A 373 9.43 0.33 -16.16
C THR A 373 10.09 0.23 -14.80
N LEU A 374 9.37 -0.26 -13.79
CA LEU A 374 9.95 -0.56 -12.48
C LEU A 374 11.13 -1.54 -12.62
N LYS A 375 11.00 -2.55 -13.48
CA LYS A 375 12.10 -3.50 -13.74
C LYS A 375 13.37 -2.80 -14.18
N THR A 376 13.29 -1.84 -15.10
CA THR A 376 14.46 -1.07 -15.56
C THR A 376 15.12 -0.30 -14.42
N LYS A 377 14.33 0.28 -13.51
CA LYS A 377 14.82 0.98 -12.31
C LYS A 377 15.51 0.01 -11.34
N VAL A 378 14.87 -1.11 -11.06
CA VAL A 378 15.37 -2.14 -10.14
C VAL A 378 16.65 -2.80 -10.68
N ASP A 379 16.70 -3.14 -11.97
CA ASP A 379 17.91 -3.71 -12.59
C ASP A 379 19.11 -2.76 -12.44
N PHE A 380 18.90 -1.45 -12.56
CA PHE A 380 19.95 -0.47 -12.32
C PHE A 380 20.37 -0.40 -10.85
N LEU A 381 19.42 -0.32 -9.93
CA LEU A 381 19.68 -0.21 -8.48
C LEU A 381 20.33 -1.50 -7.92
N ALA A 382 19.88 -2.67 -8.37
CA ALA A 382 20.42 -3.96 -7.93
C ALA A 382 21.87 -4.21 -8.40
N GLY A 383 22.30 -3.55 -9.47
CA GLY A 383 23.69 -3.60 -9.93
C GLY A 383 24.68 -2.83 -9.06
N ARG A 384 24.20 -2.08 -8.08
CA ARG A 384 25.05 -1.34 -7.14
C ARG A 384 25.50 -2.24 -6.00
N VAL A 385 26.70 -1.98 -5.48
CA VAL A 385 27.24 -2.71 -4.33
C VAL A 385 26.39 -2.42 -3.09
N LEU A 386 26.08 -3.48 -2.34
CA LEU A 386 25.48 -3.33 -1.02
C LEU A 386 26.50 -2.71 -0.08
N ALA A 387 26.12 -1.69 0.62
CA ALA A 387 26.89 -0.84 1.51
C ALA A 387 28.36 -1.20 1.74
N ASP A 388 29.23 -0.50 1.08
CA ASP A 388 30.66 -0.45 1.40
C ASP A 388 30.98 0.86 2.18
N THR A 389 32.22 1.04 2.56
CA THR A 389 32.67 2.24 3.29
C THR A 389 32.49 3.52 2.48
N THR A 390 32.44 3.45 1.16
CA THR A 390 32.22 4.61 0.28
C THR A 390 30.74 4.98 0.27
N GLU A 391 29.85 3.99 0.17
CA GLU A 391 28.42 4.20 0.26
C GLU A 391 27.99 4.66 1.65
N LEU A 392 28.52 4.10 2.72
CA LEU A 392 28.27 4.59 4.08
C LEU A 392 28.68 6.05 4.25
N ARG A 393 29.84 6.44 3.74
CA ARG A 393 30.28 7.84 3.78
C ARG A 393 29.35 8.75 2.97
N LEU A 394 28.87 8.29 1.81
CA LEU A 394 27.91 9.04 1.00
C LEU A 394 26.58 9.16 1.74
N PHE A 395 26.08 8.06 2.33
CA PHE A 395 24.87 8.05 3.15
C PHE A 395 24.97 9.06 4.30
N ASN A 396 26.05 9.01 5.10
CA ASN A 396 26.26 9.92 6.23
C ASN A 396 26.33 11.38 5.77
N ASN A 397 26.99 11.67 4.67
CA ASN A 397 27.11 13.05 4.14
C ASN A 397 25.74 13.61 3.67
N ILE A 398 24.93 12.79 3.02
CA ILE A 398 23.60 13.22 2.56
C ILE A 398 22.65 13.32 3.75
N SER A 399 22.69 12.38 4.70
CA SER A 399 21.89 12.41 5.92
C SER A 399 22.17 13.68 6.72
N SER A 400 23.45 14.04 6.92
CA SER A 400 23.85 15.28 7.61
C SER A 400 23.42 16.54 6.85
N ALA A 401 23.35 16.49 5.52
CA ALA A 401 22.85 17.63 4.74
C ALA A 401 21.31 17.80 4.84
N ILE A 402 20.59 16.74 5.12
CA ILE A 402 19.13 16.75 5.31
C ILE A 402 18.77 17.08 6.76
N LEU A 403 19.39 16.37 7.69
CA LEU A 403 19.08 16.43 9.12
C LEU A 403 19.83 17.61 9.77
N ASP A 404 19.40 18.84 9.46
CA ASP A 404 19.94 20.06 10.10
C ASP A 404 18.96 20.49 11.21
N PRO A 405 19.40 20.55 12.50
CA PRO A 405 18.51 20.89 13.60
C PRO A 405 18.10 22.37 13.61
N GLU A 406 18.77 23.21 12.82
CA GLU A 406 18.54 24.66 12.80
C GLU A 406 17.88 25.16 11.51
N LYS A 407 17.98 24.40 10.39
CA LYS A 407 17.53 24.85 9.07
C LYS A 407 16.52 23.91 8.44
N ASN A 408 15.60 24.47 7.67
CA ASN A 408 14.56 23.75 6.93
C ASN A 408 13.70 22.82 7.80
N LEU A 409 13.78 22.96 9.12
CA LEU A 409 13.07 22.12 10.09
C LEU A 409 11.80 22.81 10.58
N THR A 410 10.69 22.07 10.53
CA THR A 410 9.46 22.41 11.23
C THR A 410 9.14 21.33 12.22
N VAL A 411 9.10 21.68 13.51
CA VAL A 411 8.67 20.78 14.58
C VAL A 411 7.24 21.15 14.96
N THR A 412 6.33 20.17 14.84
CA THR A 412 4.96 20.29 15.37
C THR A 412 4.81 19.35 16.56
N TYR A 413 4.22 19.80 17.64
CA TYR A 413 4.02 18.99 18.83
C TYR A 413 2.69 19.32 19.51
N SER A 414 2.12 18.37 20.27
CA SER A 414 0.81 18.51 20.90
C SER A 414 0.84 18.41 22.44
N ALA A 415 2.01 18.39 23.06
CA ALA A 415 2.12 18.40 24.52
C ALA A 415 1.92 19.80 25.11
N ALA A 416 1.39 19.88 26.33
CA ALA A 416 1.25 21.12 27.08
C ALA A 416 2.61 21.61 27.61
N MET A 417 3.55 21.89 26.72
CA MET A 417 4.93 22.28 27.03
C MET A 417 5.29 23.57 26.30
N PRO A 418 5.97 24.54 26.95
CA PRO A 418 6.44 25.75 26.29
C PRO A 418 7.40 25.45 25.13
N GLU A 419 7.28 26.19 24.02
CA GLU A 419 8.11 26.08 22.84
C GLU A 419 9.62 26.05 23.17
N GLU A 420 10.08 27.00 24.00
CA GLU A 420 11.48 27.11 24.37
C GLU A 420 12.01 25.87 25.09
N GLN A 421 11.16 25.17 25.88
CA GLN A 421 11.55 23.95 26.54
C GLN A 421 11.69 22.79 25.55
N VAL A 422 10.77 22.66 24.58
CA VAL A 422 10.85 21.64 23.53
C VAL A 422 12.10 21.86 22.69
N LYS A 423 12.33 23.11 22.27
CA LYS A 423 13.52 23.50 21.52
C LYS A 423 14.83 23.19 22.25
N ASN A 424 14.89 23.56 23.53
CA ASN A 424 16.09 23.29 24.35
C ASN A 424 16.30 21.79 24.57
N ALA A 425 15.24 21.01 24.85
CA ALA A 425 15.33 19.55 24.98
C ALA A 425 15.86 18.92 23.68
N PHE A 426 15.31 19.30 22.54
CA PHE A 426 15.73 18.82 21.23
C PHE A 426 17.17 19.18 20.90
N SER A 427 17.55 20.47 21.00
CA SER A 427 18.89 20.94 20.64
C SER A 427 19.99 20.37 21.56
N ASN A 428 19.71 20.28 22.88
CA ASN A 428 20.70 19.74 23.81
C ASN A 428 20.93 18.25 23.59
N ALA A 429 19.88 17.46 23.38
CA ALA A 429 20.00 16.04 23.14
C ALA A 429 20.67 15.75 21.78
N TRP A 430 20.37 16.55 20.74
CA TRP A 430 21.10 16.49 19.47
C TRP A 430 22.60 16.72 19.64
N ALA A 431 22.97 17.79 20.33
CA ALA A 431 24.37 18.11 20.57
C ALA A 431 25.12 17.04 21.39
N PHE A 432 24.41 16.40 22.34
CA PHE A 432 24.96 15.31 23.16
C PHE A 432 25.33 14.09 22.32
N ALA A 433 24.65 13.85 21.21
CA ALA A 433 24.93 12.73 20.31
C ALA A 433 26.35 12.73 19.70
N LYS A 434 27.06 13.86 19.74
CA LYS A 434 28.48 13.95 19.32
C LYS A 434 29.40 12.98 20.07
N ASP A 435 29.09 12.73 21.34
CA ASP A 435 29.91 11.87 22.21
C ASP A 435 29.38 10.44 22.29
N PHE A 436 28.49 10.09 21.33
CA PHE A 436 27.88 8.75 21.26
C PHE A 436 28.95 7.66 21.16
N LYS A 437 28.77 6.63 21.96
CA LYS A 437 29.55 5.38 21.90
C LYS A 437 28.60 4.23 21.68
N ASP A 438 28.87 3.47 20.64
CA ASP A 438 28.07 2.30 20.34
C ASP A 438 28.56 1.07 21.12
N ASP A 439 27.90 0.79 22.21
CA ASP A 439 28.09 -0.43 23.03
C ASP A 439 27.07 -1.54 22.69
N THR A 440 26.32 -1.41 21.59
CA THR A 440 25.26 -2.34 21.21
C THR A 440 25.85 -3.70 20.82
N LYS A 441 25.44 -4.76 21.50
CA LYS A 441 25.76 -6.12 21.07
C LYS A 441 25.07 -6.42 19.75
N ARG A 442 25.83 -6.75 18.73
CA ARG A 442 25.30 -7.19 17.44
C ARG A 442 25.48 -8.69 17.27
N TYR A 443 24.45 -9.28 16.70
CA TYR A 443 24.45 -10.67 16.28
C TYR A 443 24.63 -10.75 14.76
N THR A 444 25.20 -11.85 14.29
CA THR A 444 25.48 -12.11 12.87
C THR A 444 24.94 -13.48 12.45
N ALA A 445 24.98 -13.80 11.17
CA ALA A 445 24.59 -15.12 10.69
C ALA A 445 25.43 -16.26 11.31
N ALA A 446 26.63 -15.97 11.80
CA ALA A 446 27.48 -16.95 12.47
C ALA A 446 26.96 -17.31 13.89
N ASP A 447 26.10 -16.46 14.47
CA ASP A 447 25.46 -16.73 15.77
C ASP A 447 24.21 -17.62 15.62
N VAL A 448 23.78 -17.91 14.38
CA VAL A 448 22.75 -18.90 14.09
C VAL A 448 23.45 -20.23 13.80
N GLU A 449 23.55 -21.09 14.80
CA GLU A 449 24.21 -22.38 14.65
C GLU A 449 23.47 -23.26 13.64
N PRO A 450 24.14 -23.77 12.59
CA PRO A 450 23.54 -24.73 11.67
C PRO A 450 23.14 -26.01 12.42
N LEU A 451 21.98 -26.56 12.09
CA LEU A 451 21.53 -27.82 12.65
C LEU A 451 22.45 -28.96 12.19
N GLU A 452 22.89 -29.79 13.13
CA GLU A 452 23.57 -31.04 12.82
C GLU A 452 22.56 -32.07 12.26
N LEU A 453 22.68 -32.38 10.98
CA LEU A 453 21.77 -33.27 10.27
C LEU A 453 22.39 -34.65 10.06
N GLU A 454 21.62 -35.68 10.35
CA GLU A 454 22.00 -37.05 9.96
C GLU A 454 21.65 -37.26 8.48
N ASN A 455 22.58 -37.84 7.72
CA ASN A 455 22.38 -38.21 6.32
C ASN A 455 21.47 -39.44 6.19
N VAL A 456 20.18 -39.27 6.38
CA VAL A 456 19.19 -40.33 6.26
C VAL A 456 18.59 -40.35 4.85
N LYS A 457 18.60 -41.53 4.20
CA LYS A 457 17.87 -41.72 2.95
C LYS A 457 16.39 -41.86 3.23
N VAL A 458 15.62 -40.78 3.07
CA VAL A 458 14.19 -40.75 3.31
C VAL A 458 13.43 -41.23 2.06
N LYS A 459 12.51 -42.19 2.23
CA LYS A 459 11.61 -42.61 1.14
C LYS A 459 10.49 -41.63 1.01
N VAL A 460 10.49 -40.86 -0.08
CA VAL A 460 9.48 -39.81 -0.35
C VAL A 460 8.48 -40.31 -1.40
N VAL A 461 7.19 -40.15 -1.14
CA VAL A 461 6.14 -40.34 -2.13
C VAL A 461 5.94 -39.05 -2.87
N GLU A 462 6.13 -39.08 -4.20
CA GLU A 462 5.99 -37.91 -5.06
C GLU A 462 4.74 -38.03 -5.95
N LYS A 463 3.97 -36.96 -6.07
CA LYS A 463 2.86 -36.85 -7.01
C LYS A 463 2.78 -35.45 -7.59
N THR A 464 2.16 -35.32 -8.76
CA THR A 464 1.89 -34.03 -9.36
C THR A 464 0.76 -33.32 -8.62
N ASP A 465 0.98 -32.07 -8.26
CA ASP A 465 -0.09 -31.18 -7.83
C ASP A 465 -0.77 -30.53 -9.05
N HIS A 466 -1.93 -31.02 -9.42
CA HIS A 466 -2.64 -30.57 -10.62
C HIS A 466 -3.16 -29.13 -10.54
N MET A 467 -3.36 -28.57 -9.36
CA MET A 467 -3.83 -27.20 -9.22
C MET A 467 -2.71 -26.20 -9.55
N SER A 468 -1.53 -26.39 -8.98
CA SER A 468 -0.39 -25.51 -9.17
C SER A 468 0.53 -25.92 -10.33
N ASN A 469 0.33 -27.09 -10.91
CA ASN A 469 1.27 -27.71 -11.84
C ASN A 469 2.64 -27.92 -11.18
N GLY A 470 2.64 -28.18 -9.88
CA GLY A 470 3.82 -28.41 -9.03
C GLY A 470 3.99 -29.86 -8.64
N LEU A 471 4.84 -30.09 -7.65
CA LEU A 471 5.11 -31.40 -7.08
C LEU A 471 4.70 -31.43 -5.60
N GLU A 472 4.02 -32.47 -5.18
CA GLU A 472 3.76 -32.75 -3.76
C GLU A 472 4.63 -33.92 -3.32
N TRP A 473 5.38 -33.71 -2.25
CA TRP A 473 6.20 -34.72 -1.59
C TRP A 473 5.60 -35.06 -0.23
N THR A 474 5.30 -36.35 -0.01
CA THR A 474 4.84 -36.84 1.29
C THR A 474 5.92 -37.73 1.90
N PHE A 475 6.33 -37.41 3.11
CA PHE A 475 7.37 -38.08 3.88
C PHE A 475 6.76 -39.14 4.81
N PRO A 476 7.54 -40.10 5.32
CA PRO A 476 7.05 -41.17 6.20
C PRO A 476 6.38 -40.67 7.48
N SER A 477 6.81 -39.53 8.01
CA SER A 477 6.19 -38.85 9.16
C SER A 477 4.80 -38.28 8.87
N GLY A 478 4.35 -38.32 7.62
CA GLY A 478 3.14 -37.66 7.15
C GLY A 478 3.34 -36.20 6.79
N PHE A 479 4.53 -35.62 7.03
CA PHE A 479 4.88 -34.27 6.62
C PHE A 479 4.78 -34.11 5.10
N LYS A 480 4.22 -32.97 4.66
CA LYS A 480 3.99 -32.69 3.24
C LYS A 480 4.69 -31.43 2.81
N ILE A 481 5.29 -31.49 1.63
CA ILE A 481 5.84 -30.31 0.95
C ILE A 481 5.18 -30.21 -0.42
N VAL A 482 4.72 -29.00 -0.78
CA VAL A 482 4.27 -28.69 -2.14
C VAL A 482 5.24 -27.69 -2.74
N TYR A 483 5.86 -28.07 -3.86
CA TYR A 483 6.78 -27.19 -4.58
C TYR A 483 6.16 -26.71 -5.89
N LYS A 484 6.05 -25.38 -6.03
CA LYS A 484 5.67 -24.70 -7.26
C LYS A 484 6.90 -24.08 -7.89
N ARG A 485 7.32 -24.59 -9.04
CA ARG A 485 8.42 -23.99 -9.80
C ARG A 485 7.92 -22.83 -10.65
N MET A 486 8.50 -21.63 -10.46
CA MET A 486 8.24 -20.44 -11.25
C MET A 486 9.37 -19.40 -11.07
N PRO A 487 9.49 -18.40 -11.99
CA PRO A 487 10.41 -17.28 -11.77
C PRO A 487 10.05 -16.56 -10.46
N ALA A 488 11.04 -16.38 -9.60
CA ALA A 488 10.88 -15.87 -8.24
C ALA A 488 11.94 -14.82 -7.84
N GLY A 489 12.60 -14.19 -8.83
CA GLY A 489 13.58 -13.13 -8.59
C GLY A 489 14.85 -13.58 -7.85
N GLY A 490 15.19 -14.89 -7.92
CA GLY A 490 16.33 -15.46 -7.18
C GLY A 490 16.01 -15.79 -5.72
N LYS A 491 14.75 -15.75 -5.34
CA LYS A 491 14.27 -16.09 -3.99
C LYS A 491 13.53 -17.44 -3.98
N MET A 492 13.61 -18.13 -2.86
CA MET A 492 12.71 -19.21 -2.46
C MET A 492 11.72 -18.66 -1.45
N TYR A 493 10.45 -18.55 -1.83
CA TYR A 493 9.36 -18.20 -0.93
C TYR A 493 8.87 -19.45 -0.23
N PHE A 494 8.55 -19.38 1.04
CA PHE A 494 8.05 -20.49 1.83
C PHE A 494 6.84 -20.10 2.67
N ASN A 495 5.96 -21.06 2.92
CA ASN A 495 4.86 -20.94 3.87
C ASN A 495 4.58 -22.29 4.51
N LEU A 496 4.88 -22.41 5.80
CA LEU A 496 4.40 -23.51 6.62
C LEU A 496 2.99 -23.18 7.09
N ALA A 497 2.00 -23.76 6.42
CA ALA A 497 0.59 -23.53 6.68
C ALA A 497 0.04 -24.68 7.56
N LEU A 498 -0.46 -24.33 8.75
CA LEU A 498 -0.91 -25.26 9.76
C LEU A 498 -2.39 -25.09 10.08
N ASN A 499 -3.10 -26.20 10.36
CA ASN A 499 -4.41 -26.16 10.96
C ASN A 499 -4.30 -25.71 12.42
N GLY A 500 -5.12 -24.77 12.82
CA GLY A 500 -5.18 -24.17 14.14
C GLY A 500 -4.90 -22.68 14.10
N GLY A 501 -5.74 -21.95 14.78
CA GLY A 501 -5.67 -20.51 14.91
C GLY A 501 -6.15 -20.06 16.27
N TYR A 502 -6.29 -18.74 16.46
CA TYR A 502 -6.64 -18.18 17.78
C TYR A 502 -8.00 -18.67 18.31
N SER A 503 -8.91 -19.19 17.50
CA SER A 503 -10.15 -19.81 17.97
C SER A 503 -9.92 -21.07 18.83
N ALA A 504 -8.75 -21.67 18.74
CA ALA A 504 -8.36 -22.82 19.55
C ALA A 504 -7.82 -22.44 20.92
N ILE A 505 -7.52 -21.18 21.15
CA ILE A 505 -7.05 -20.69 22.44
C ILE A 505 -8.26 -20.52 23.37
N GLY A 506 -8.30 -21.30 24.46
CA GLY A 506 -9.36 -21.22 25.45
C GLY A 506 -9.37 -19.86 26.17
N ASN A 507 -10.55 -19.35 26.46
CA ASN A 507 -10.77 -18.15 27.27
C ASN A 507 -10.07 -16.87 26.77
N LEU A 508 -9.97 -16.68 25.45
CA LEU A 508 -9.63 -15.37 24.91
C LEU A 508 -10.79 -14.40 25.14
N ALA A 509 -10.46 -13.18 25.55
CA ALA A 509 -11.38 -12.07 25.54
C ALA A 509 -11.64 -11.61 24.09
N LYS A 510 -12.75 -10.88 23.89
CA LYS A 510 -13.09 -10.33 22.60
C LYS A 510 -11.98 -9.35 22.13
N GLY A 511 -11.51 -9.50 20.90
CA GLY A 511 -10.43 -8.70 20.33
C GLY A 511 -9.00 -9.18 20.65
N GLU A 512 -8.80 -10.08 21.60
CA GLU A 512 -7.47 -10.61 21.91
C GLU A 512 -6.90 -11.48 20.78
N GLY A 513 -7.74 -12.07 19.96
CA GLY A 513 -7.30 -12.88 18.80
C GLY A 513 -6.38 -12.12 17.85
N GLY A 514 -6.60 -10.80 17.67
CA GLY A 514 -5.78 -9.96 16.81
C GLY A 514 -4.34 -9.73 17.30
N TYR A 515 -4.05 -10.03 18.56
CA TYR A 515 -2.72 -9.86 19.15
C TYR A 515 -1.88 -11.14 19.15
N VAL A 516 -2.48 -12.29 18.95
CA VAL A 516 -1.80 -13.60 19.10
C VAL A 516 -0.54 -13.68 18.24
N SER A 517 -0.60 -13.18 17.00
CA SER A 517 0.56 -13.20 16.09
C SER A 517 1.78 -12.46 16.64
N ASP A 518 1.56 -11.37 17.36
CA ASP A 518 2.65 -10.54 17.87
C ASP A 518 3.46 -11.27 18.94
N TYR A 519 2.81 -12.08 19.77
CA TYR A 519 3.49 -12.81 20.86
C TYR A 519 4.53 -13.80 20.36
N PHE A 520 4.45 -14.28 19.12
CA PHE A 520 5.52 -15.09 18.54
C PHE A 520 6.86 -14.32 18.48
N LYS A 521 6.78 -13.02 18.18
CA LYS A 521 7.94 -12.11 18.09
C LYS A 521 8.44 -11.62 19.48
N LEU A 522 7.66 -11.85 20.54
CA LEU A 522 8.03 -11.48 21.92
C LEU A 522 8.74 -12.64 22.64
N THR A 523 9.69 -13.24 21.94
CA THR A 523 10.44 -14.42 22.40
C THR A 523 11.94 -14.21 22.21
N ARG A 524 12.70 -15.09 22.79
CA ARG A 524 14.11 -15.29 22.45
C ARG A 524 14.20 -16.50 21.51
N ILE A 525 14.84 -16.35 20.38
CA ILE A 525 14.99 -17.36 19.35
C ILE A 525 16.48 -17.68 19.22
N GLY A 526 16.89 -18.98 19.34
CA GLY A 526 18.29 -19.36 19.30
C GLY A 526 19.12 -18.63 20.38
N GLY A 527 18.52 -18.30 21.52
CA GLY A 527 19.17 -17.59 22.61
C GLY A 527 19.27 -16.06 22.50
N MET A 528 18.95 -15.48 21.34
CA MET A 528 18.92 -14.00 21.10
C MET A 528 17.49 -13.45 21.12
N PRO A 529 17.26 -12.16 21.40
CA PRO A 529 15.96 -11.54 21.25
C PRO A 529 15.41 -11.76 19.84
N ALA A 530 14.11 -12.02 19.69
CA ALA A 530 13.52 -12.31 18.38
C ALA A 530 13.74 -11.17 17.37
N GLU A 531 13.77 -9.93 17.82
CA GLU A 531 14.06 -8.78 16.95
C GLU A 531 15.49 -8.86 16.38
N ASP A 532 16.48 -9.21 17.20
CA ASP A 532 17.85 -9.38 16.75
C ASP A 532 17.98 -10.59 15.80
N PHE A 533 17.28 -11.68 16.10
CA PHE A 533 17.19 -12.83 15.18
C PHE A 533 16.62 -12.41 13.81
N MET A 534 15.55 -11.60 13.79
CA MET A 534 14.97 -11.10 12.55
C MET A 534 15.94 -10.19 11.77
N LYS A 535 16.74 -9.37 12.48
CA LYS A 535 17.81 -8.56 11.85
C LYS A 535 18.91 -9.43 11.23
N VAL A 536 19.31 -10.48 11.93
CA VAL A 536 20.32 -11.43 11.45
C VAL A 536 19.86 -12.14 10.19
N ILE A 537 18.66 -12.70 10.18
CA ILE A 537 18.14 -13.38 8.99
C ILE A 537 17.90 -12.42 7.83
N ALA A 538 17.46 -11.17 8.10
CA ALA A 538 17.28 -10.16 7.08
C ALA A 538 18.62 -9.75 6.44
N ALA A 539 19.68 -9.60 7.23
CA ALA A 539 21.03 -9.35 6.72
C ALA A 539 21.53 -10.50 5.83
N ALA A 540 21.10 -11.74 6.11
CA ALA A 540 21.40 -12.91 5.28
C ALA A 540 20.42 -13.07 4.09
N GLY A 541 19.50 -12.13 3.86
CA GLY A 541 18.54 -12.16 2.74
C GLY A 541 17.34 -13.06 2.95
N MET A 542 17.01 -13.36 4.20
CA MET A 542 15.83 -14.12 4.59
C MET A 542 14.83 -13.21 5.31
N SER A 543 13.54 -13.43 5.06
CA SER A 543 12.44 -12.89 5.87
C SER A 543 11.65 -14.02 6.52
N LEU A 544 11.03 -13.74 7.66
CA LEU A 544 10.13 -14.66 8.34
C LEU A 544 9.03 -13.85 9.04
N ASP A 545 7.79 -14.27 8.83
CA ASP A 545 6.63 -13.69 9.50
C ASP A 545 5.66 -14.78 9.96
N VAL A 546 4.92 -14.49 11.03
CA VAL A 546 3.93 -15.41 11.59
C VAL A 546 2.58 -14.72 11.64
N HIS A 547 1.60 -15.34 11.00
CA HIS A 547 0.21 -14.89 11.02
C HIS A 547 -0.69 -15.99 11.58
N THR A 548 -1.35 -15.69 12.68
CA THR A 548 -2.35 -16.58 13.30
C THR A 548 -3.73 -16.02 13.02
N GLY A 549 -4.42 -16.67 12.08
CA GLY A 549 -5.80 -16.38 11.75
C GLY A 549 -6.80 -17.10 12.68
N LEU A 550 -8.07 -17.05 12.31
CA LEU A 550 -9.15 -17.68 13.10
C LEU A 550 -8.92 -19.18 13.33
N ASN A 551 -8.57 -19.93 12.29
CA ASN A 551 -8.45 -21.39 12.31
C ASN A 551 -7.19 -21.94 11.64
N THR A 552 -6.28 -21.08 11.25
CA THR A 552 -5.01 -21.44 10.60
C THR A 552 -3.88 -20.59 11.12
N THR A 553 -2.67 -21.14 11.18
CA THR A 553 -1.43 -20.40 11.42
C THR A 553 -0.51 -20.58 10.23
N MET A 554 0.04 -19.48 9.77
CA MET A 554 0.96 -19.43 8.64
C MET A 554 2.30 -18.85 9.10
N ILE A 555 3.38 -19.56 8.80
CA ILE A 555 4.75 -19.12 9.06
C ILE A 555 5.40 -19.02 7.69
N SER A 556 5.55 -17.80 7.22
CA SER A 556 5.91 -17.52 5.83
C SER A 556 7.11 -16.58 5.73
N GLY A 557 7.75 -16.62 4.58
CA GLY A 557 8.87 -15.73 4.30
C GLY A 557 9.53 -16.02 2.96
N SER A 558 10.73 -15.53 2.81
CA SER A 558 11.57 -15.78 1.65
C SER A 558 13.03 -15.87 2.03
N ALA A 559 13.83 -16.55 1.23
CA ALA A 559 15.29 -16.60 1.36
C ALA A 559 15.93 -16.62 -0.03
N ASP A 560 17.21 -16.33 -0.12
CA ASP A 560 17.93 -16.50 -1.38
C ASP A 560 17.96 -17.97 -1.80
N GLU A 561 17.73 -18.28 -3.08
CA GLU A 561 17.70 -19.67 -3.59
C GLU A 561 19.01 -20.43 -3.35
N GLY A 562 20.13 -19.71 -3.17
CA GLY A 562 21.44 -20.29 -2.83
C GLY A 562 21.52 -20.80 -1.40
N ASP A 563 20.77 -20.22 -0.48
CA ASP A 563 20.96 -20.34 0.97
C ASP A 563 19.87 -21.18 1.66
N LEU A 564 19.43 -22.27 1.00
CA LEU A 564 18.38 -23.15 1.52
C LEU A 564 18.71 -23.78 2.87
N ASP A 565 19.98 -24.09 3.12
CA ASP A 565 20.42 -24.66 4.41
C ASP A 565 20.23 -23.65 5.54
N PHE A 566 20.61 -22.38 5.31
CA PHE A 566 20.36 -21.29 6.25
C PHE A 566 18.84 -21.05 6.46
N MET A 567 18.06 -21.07 5.37
CA MET A 567 16.60 -20.93 5.43
C MET A 567 15.97 -22.01 6.31
N MET A 568 16.30 -23.28 6.06
CA MET A 568 15.70 -24.40 6.80
C MET A 568 16.14 -24.42 8.26
N SER A 569 17.43 -24.16 8.54
CA SER A 569 17.95 -24.07 9.91
C SER A 569 17.29 -22.93 10.67
N SER A 570 17.25 -21.72 10.09
CA SER A 570 16.62 -20.57 10.72
C SER A 570 15.12 -20.77 10.99
N LEU A 571 14.41 -21.42 10.05
CA LEU A 571 13.01 -21.77 10.24
C LEU A 571 12.82 -22.70 11.43
N LEU A 572 13.60 -23.80 11.50
CA LEU A 572 13.50 -24.79 12.57
C LEU A 572 13.91 -24.22 13.93
N ILE A 573 14.94 -23.40 13.98
CA ILE A 573 15.35 -22.67 15.20
C ILE A 573 14.21 -21.75 15.67
N ALA A 574 13.61 -20.99 14.77
CA ALA A 574 12.47 -20.11 15.09
C ALA A 574 11.26 -20.90 15.62
N LEU A 575 11.07 -22.15 15.15
CA LEU A 575 9.96 -22.98 15.58
C LEU A 575 10.23 -23.63 16.95
N TYR A 576 11.41 -24.17 17.17
CA TYR A 576 11.66 -25.09 18.28
C TYR A 576 12.65 -24.60 19.32
N GLU A 577 13.52 -23.64 19.00
CA GLU A 577 14.44 -23.02 19.97
C GLU A 577 13.95 -21.66 20.45
N ARG A 578 12.70 -21.61 20.86
CA ARG A 578 12.00 -20.41 21.25
C ARG A 578 11.65 -20.41 22.75
N ARG A 579 11.83 -19.28 23.40
CA ARG A 579 11.45 -19.06 24.79
C ARG A 579 10.78 -17.69 24.95
N LYS A 580 9.75 -17.60 25.79
CA LYS A 580 9.11 -16.31 26.11
C LYS A 580 10.16 -15.32 26.65
N ASP A 581 10.11 -14.09 26.15
CA ASP A 581 10.90 -12.98 26.66
C ASP A 581 10.00 -12.07 27.51
N ASP A 582 10.06 -12.24 28.83
CA ASP A 582 9.18 -11.52 29.75
C ASP A 582 9.39 -10.01 29.72
N GLU A 583 10.61 -9.53 29.42
CA GLU A 583 10.88 -8.09 29.29
C GLU A 583 10.28 -7.53 28.02
N ALA A 584 10.39 -8.25 26.90
CA ALA A 584 9.77 -7.86 25.65
C ALA A 584 8.23 -7.84 25.75
N VAL A 585 7.64 -8.86 26.41
CA VAL A 585 6.20 -8.92 26.68
C VAL A 585 5.74 -7.72 27.52
N LYS A 586 6.40 -7.44 28.64
CA LYS A 586 6.05 -6.31 29.52
C LYS A 586 6.12 -4.98 28.80
N TYR A 587 7.17 -4.77 28.00
CA TYR A 587 7.31 -3.55 27.21
C TYR A 587 6.23 -3.43 26.13
N TYR A 588 5.95 -4.52 25.40
CA TYR A 588 4.87 -4.56 24.42
C TYR A 588 3.51 -4.20 25.04
N GLU A 589 3.19 -4.82 26.17
CA GLU A 589 1.94 -4.60 26.90
C GLU A 589 1.83 -3.19 27.48
N SER A 590 2.97 -2.56 27.84
CA SER A 590 2.98 -1.15 28.29
C SER A 590 2.70 -0.16 27.16
N CYS A 591 3.00 -0.51 25.91
CA CYS A 591 2.70 0.30 24.72
C CYS A 591 1.24 0.20 24.28
N GLU A 592 0.56 -0.90 24.59
CA GLU A 592 -0.74 -1.21 23.99
C GLU A 592 -1.88 -0.25 24.38
N PRO A 593 -1.97 0.26 25.62
CA PRO A 593 -2.98 1.27 25.95
C PRO A 593 -2.88 2.54 25.09
N LEU A 594 -1.65 2.98 24.80
CA LEU A 594 -1.40 4.14 23.93
C LEU A 594 -1.78 3.85 22.48
N ARG A 595 -1.43 2.65 21.99
CA ARG A 595 -1.80 2.21 20.64
C ARG A 595 -3.32 2.08 20.49
N SER A 596 -4.00 1.58 21.52
CA SER A 596 -5.45 1.47 21.53
C SER A 596 -6.11 2.85 21.49
N ALA A 597 -5.62 3.81 22.29
CA ALA A 597 -6.12 5.17 22.28
C ALA A 597 -5.87 5.88 20.93
N LEU A 598 -4.72 5.65 20.30
CA LEU A 598 -4.43 6.21 18.98
C LEU A 598 -5.35 5.64 17.87
N ARG A 599 -5.80 4.39 18.01
CA ARG A 599 -6.75 3.76 17.08
C ARG A 599 -8.20 4.17 17.30
N ALA A 600 -8.52 4.80 18.43
CA ALA A 600 -9.86 5.24 18.76
C ALA A 600 -10.37 6.25 17.71
N GLY A 601 -11.61 6.08 17.27
CA GLY A 601 -12.21 6.87 16.18
C GLY A 601 -11.76 6.50 14.76
N GLY A 602 -10.82 5.56 14.59
CA GLY A 602 -10.32 5.15 13.29
C GLY A 602 -11.16 4.05 12.62
N ALA A 603 -10.73 3.63 11.43
CA ALA A 603 -11.39 2.60 10.60
C ALA A 603 -11.56 1.25 11.32
N ASP A 604 -10.62 0.88 12.18
CA ASP A 604 -10.68 -0.38 12.95
C ASP A 604 -11.85 -0.36 13.95
N GLU A 605 -12.07 0.76 14.62
CA GLU A 605 -13.21 0.93 15.54
C GLU A 605 -14.54 0.89 14.80
N MET A 606 -14.62 1.53 13.64
CA MET A 606 -15.82 1.49 12.78
C MET A 606 -16.11 0.05 12.34
N THR A 607 -15.09 -0.65 11.83
CA THR A 607 -15.19 -2.08 11.46
C THR A 607 -15.65 -2.92 12.64
N ALA A 608 -15.15 -2.63 13.82
CA ALA A 608 -15.54 -3.31 15.05
C ALA A 608 -17.01 -3.12 15.38
N LYS A 609 -17.48 -1.87 15.36
CA LYS A 609 -18.89 -1.53 15.63
C LYS A 609 -19.83 -2.20 14.62
N VAL A 610 -19.50 -2.17 13.34
CA VAL A 610 -20.26 -2.84 12.28
C VAL A 610 -20.34 -4.36 12.51
N ASN A 611 -19.20 -4.99 12.87
CA ASN A 611 -19.19 -6.42 13.16
C ASN A 611 -19.95 -6.79 14.43
N ASP A 612 -19.92 -5.94 15.45
CA ASP A 612 -20.64 -6.14 16.70
C ASP A 612 -22.15 -6.06 16.51
N ILE A 613 -22.61 -5.17 15.64
CA ILE A 613 -24.00 -5.06 15.26
C ILE A 613 -24.42 -6.27 14.41
N MET A 614 -23.57 -6.67 13.46
CA MET A 614 -23.85 -7.80 12.59
C MET A 614 -23.86 -9.13 13.34
N CYS A 615 -22.91 -9.33 14.24
CA CYS A 615 -22.73 -10.58 14.99
C CYS A 615 -22.43 -10.29 16.46
N PRO A 616 -23.43 -9.88 17.28
CA PRO A 616 -23.20 -9.43 18.67
C PRO A 616 -22.47 -10.45 19.56
N ASP A 617 -22.74 -11.73 19.37
CA ASP A 617 -22.18 -12.82 20.18
C ASP A 617 -20.84 -13.36 19.64
N TYR A 618 -20.31 -12.76 18.56
CA TYR A 618 -19.10 -13.24 17.93
C TYR A 618 -17.85 -12.65 18.60
N LYS A 619 -17.18 -13.45 19.41
CA LYS A 619 -15.98 -13.02 20.17
C LYS A 619 -14.65 -13.13 19.41
N TYR A 620 -14.62 -13.92 18.33
CA TYR A 620 -13.39 -14.23 17.59
C TYR A 620 -13.09 -13.18 16.50
N VAL A 621 -13.05 -11.93 16.90
CA VAL A 621 -12.71 -10.82 16.02
C VAL A 621 -11.19 -10.71 15.87
N SER A 622 -10.74 -10.32 14.69
CA SER A 622 -9.31 -10.18 14.37
C SER A 622 -8.78 -8.76 14.56
N TYR A 623 -9.67 -7.77 14.68
CA TYR A 623 -9.25 -6.39 14.93
C TYR A 623 -8.82 -6.20 16.39
N ARG A 624 -7.86 -5.33 16.61
CA ARG A 624 -7.26 -5.07 17.92
C ARG A 624 -8.11 -4.08 18.70
N MET A 625 -9.00 -4.60 19.56
CA MET A 625 -9.97 -3.79 20.31
C MET A 625 -10.00 -4.08 21.80
N ALA A 626 -9.05 -4.85 22.30
CA ALA A 626 -8.96 -5.06 23.74
C ALA A 626 -8.46 -3.74 24.39
N GLU A 627 -9.29 -3.12 25.21
CA GLU A 627 -8.88 -1.97 26.05
C GLU A 627 -7.71 -2.33 26.97
N ARG A 628 -7.67 -3.59 27.40
CA ARG A 628 -6.60 -4.15 28.21
C ARG A 628 -6.40 -5.62 27.89
N LEU A 629 -5.16 -6.00 27.61
CA LEU A 629 -4.79 -7.40 27.39
C LEU A 629 -4.88 -8.19 28.71
N SER A 630 -5.38 -9.43 28.63
CA SER A 630 -5.38 -10.34 29.80
C SER A 630 -3.95 -10.66 30.20
N PRO A 631 -3.64 -10.68 31.50
CA PRO A 631 -2.28 -11.00 31.99
C PRO A 631 -1.77 -12.38 31.53
N GLU A 632 -2.68 -13.30 31.24
CA GLU A 632 -2.34 -14.66 30.79
C GLU A 632 -2.25 -14.79 29.27
N LEU A 633 -2.47 -13.74 28.50
CA LEU A 633 -2.52 -13.82 27.03
C LEU A 633 -1.20 -14.30 26.45
N ALA A 634 -0.07 -13.81 26.95
CA ALA A 634 1.26 -14.24 26.56
C ALA A 634 1.46 -15.75 26.75
N ASP A 635 1.11 -16.28 27.93
CA ASP A 635 1.26 -17.70 28.24
C ASP A 635 0.29 -18.57 27.42
N LYS A 636 -0.95 -18.10 27.21
CA LYS A 636 -1.93 -18.76 26.32
C LYS A 636 -1.41 -18.83 24.88
N ALA A 637 -0.85 -17.74 24.37
CA ALA A 637 -0.28 -17.70 23.02
C ALA A 637 0.93 -18.63 22.88
N MET A 638 1.84 -18.64 23.88
CA MET A 638 3.00 -19.56 23.87
C MET A 638 2.56 -21.02 23.87
N ASN A 639 1.66 -21.39 24.78
CA ASN A 639 1.14 -22.77 24.86
C ASN A 639 0.41 -23.20 23.58
N PHE A 640 -0.30 -22.26 22.95
CA PHE A 640 -0.92 -22.51 21.66
C PHE A 640 0.13 -22.81 20.58
N TYR A 641 1.16 -21.98 20.44
CA TYR A 641 2.22 -22.21 19.48
C TYR A 641 2.95 -23.53 19.73
N ASP A 642 3.32 -23.84 20.97
CA ASP A 642 3.98 -25.09 21.30
C ASP A 642 3.12 -26.31 20.95
N THR A 643 1.80 -26.19 21.08
CA THR A 643 0.88 -27.25 20.71
C THR A 643 0.75 -27.43 19.21
N ILE A 644 0.64 -26.34 18.45
CA ILE A 644 0.40 -26.40 17.00
C ILE A 644 1.67 -26.79 16.25
N LEU A 645 2.83 -26.34 16.70
CA LEU A 645 4.12 -26.64 16.06
C LEU A 645 4.54 -28.12 16.19
N LYS A 646 3.89 -28.87 17.07
CA LYS A 646 4.02 -30.33 17.18
C LYS A 646 3.12 -31.11 16.22
N LYS A 647 2.38 -30.45 15.35
CA LYS A 647 1.39 -31.04 14.44
C LYS A 647 1.65 -30.62 13.00
N THR A 648 2.91 -30.51 12.62
CA THR A 648 3.28 -30.02 11.28
C THR A 648 2.83 -30.95 10.15
N ASN A 649 2.67 -32.24 10.42
CA ASN A 649 2.11 -33.21 9.47
C ASN A 649 0.59 -33.03 9.22
N ASP A 650 -0.10 -32.22 10.00
CA ASP A 650 -1.50 -31.82 9.78
C ASP A 650 -1.63 -30.59 8.84
N GLY A 651 -0.51 -30.04 8.40
CA GLY A 651 -0.37 -28.93 7.51
C GLY A 651 0.41 -29.24 6.25
N VAL A 652 1.01 -28.21 5.68
CA VAL A 652 1.83 -28.30 4.47
C VAL A 652 2.91 -27.20 4.46
N LEU A 653 4.13 -27.57 4.13
CA LEU A 653 5.16 -26.60 3.76
C LEU A 653 5.08 -26.34 2.25
N ILE A 654 4.84 -25.12 1.89
CA ILE A 654 4.73 -24.68 0.50
C ILE A 654 6.02 -23.96 0.15
N LEU A 655 6.63 -24.33 -0.97
CA LEU A 655 7.84 -23.71 -1.51
C LEU A 655 7.54 -23.20 -2.92
N VAL A 656 7.92 -21.97 -3.19
CA VAL A 656 7.76 -21.34 -4.50
C VAL A 656 9.09 -20.71 -4.93
N GLY A 657 9.68 -21.17 -6.03
CA GLY A 657 11.00 -20.72 -6.49
C GLY A 657 11.36 -21.30 -7.86
N ASN A 658 12.58 -21.11 -8.32
CA ASN A 658 12.96 -21.57 -9.67
C ASN A 658 14.04 -22.66 -9.69
N LEU A 659 14.28 -23.33 -8.58
CA LEU A 659 15.25 -24.42 -8.51
C LEU A 659 14.76 -25.66 -9.23
N ASP A 660 15.72 -26.48 -9.68
CA ASP A 660 15.38 -27.83 -10.17
C ASP A 660 14.80 -28.65 -9.01
N PRO A 661 13.65 -29.34 -9.22
CA PRO A 661 12.97 -30.08 -8.16
C PRO A 661 13.86 -31.17 -7.51
N SER A 662 14.72 -31.79 -8.28
CA SER A 662 15.62 -32.86 -7.76
C SER A 662 16.71 -32.27 -6.85
N VAL A 663 17.23 -31.09 -7.20
CA VAL A 663 18.19 -30.34 -6.39
C VAL A 663 17.53 -29.86 -5.09
N LEU A 664 16.36 -29.22 -5.18
CA LEU A 664 15.61 -28.75 -4.03
C LEU A 664 15.28 -29.92 -3.07
N LYS A 665 14.69 -30.99 -3.60
CA LYS A 665 14.32 -32.18 -2.81
C LYS A 665 15.53 -32.76 -2.07
N LYS A 666 16.69 -32.89 -2.74
CA LYS A 666 17.91 -33.40 -2.13
C LYS A 666 18.39 -32.51 -0.97
N LYS A 667 18.31 -31.17 -1.14
CA LYS A 667 18.79 -30.22 -0.13
C LYS A 667 17.87 -30.16 1.10
N ILE A 668 16.54 -30.17 0.91
CA ILE A 668 15.59 -29.99 2.03
C ILE A 668 15.22 -31.29 2.76
N SER A 669 15.34 -32.47 2.11
CA SER A 669 14.95 -33.76 2.72
C SER A 669 15.62 -34.04 4.08
N PRO A 670 16.89 -33.69 4.32
CA PRO A 670 17.52 -33.93 5.63
C PRO A 670 16.88 -33.16 6.79
N TYR A 671 16.24 -32.01 6.49
CA TYR A 671 15.60 -31.16 7.51
C TYR A 671 14.20 -31.65 7.91
N VAL A 672 13.56 -32.50 7.08
CA VAL A 672 12.14 -32.86 7.30
C VAL A 672 11.96 -33.66 8.58
N ASP A 673 12.91 -34.49 8.95
CA ASP A 673 12.84 -35.27 10.19
C ASP A 673 13.02 -34.40 11.46
N CYS A 674 13.44 -33.14 11.31
CA CYS A 674 13.51 -32.17 12.41
C CYS A 674 12.14 -31.52 12.69
N PHE A 675 11.16 -31.63 11.80
CA PHE A 675 9.81 -31.14 12.09
C PHE A 675 9.09 -32.07 13.04
N GLU A 676 8.60 -31.52 14.14
CA GLU A 676 7.81 -32.28 15.10
C GLU A 676 6.45 -32.67 14.46
N THR A 677 6.01 -33.90 14.70
CA THR A 677 4.76 -34.46 14.16
C THR A 677 3.92 -35.10 15.26
N SER A 678 2.63 -35.23 15.03
CA SER A 678 1.69 -35.80 15.97
C SER A 678 0.70 -36.75 15.28
N ASP A 679 0.42 -37.87 15.91
CA ASP A 679 -0.62 -38.82 15.42
C ASP A 679 -2.04 -38.28 15.63
N VAL A 680 -2.18 -37.19 16.40
CA VAL A 680 -3.46 -36.58 16.73
C VAL A 680 -3.70 -35.36 15.85
N ALA A 681 -4.62 -35.51 14.90
CA ALA A 681 -5.03 -34.38 14.04
C ALA A 681 -5.62 -33.23 14.85
N PHE A 682 -5.45 -32.01 14.36
CA PHE A 682 -6.05 -30.83 14.96
C PHE A 682 -7.58 -30.86 14.81
N ARG A 683 -8.29 -30.73 15.91
CA ARG A 683 -9.74 -30.55 15.87
C ARG A 683 -10.08 -29.08 15.75
N LYS A 684 -10.71 -28.68 14.64
CA LYS A 684 -11.21 -27.32 14.46
C LYS A 684 -12.29 -27.03 15.50
N PRO A 685 -12.16 -25.97 16.28
CA PRO A 685 -13.18 -25.57 17.24
C PRO A 685 -14.52 -25.27 16.56
N LEU A 686 -15.63 -25.53 17.24
CA LEU A 686 -16.94 -25.10 16.77
C LEU A 686 -17.08 -23.59 17.03
N VAL A 687 -16.95 -22.80 16.00
CA VAL A 687 -17.16 -21.36 16.05
C VAL A 687 -18.54 -21.04 15.46
N ARG A 688 -19.36 -20.35 16.25
CA ARG A 688 -20.64 -19.84 15.76
C ARG A 688 -20.45 -18.45 15.17
N TYR A 689 -20.78 -18.30 13.90
CA TYR A 689 -20.86 -17.03 13.23
C TYR A 689 -22.25 -16.95 12.58
N GLN A 690 -23.13 -16.17 13.20
CA GLN A 690 -24.51 -16.06 12.79
C GLN A 690 -24.90 -14.59 12.74
N PRO A 691 -24.82 -13.99 11.56
CA PRO A 691 -25.25 -12.62 11.37
C PRO A 691 -26.72 -12.43 11.74
N ALA A 692 -27.03 -11.30 12.39
CA ALA A 692 -28.39 -10.90 12.68
C ALA A 692 -29.18 -10.78 11.38
N SER A 693 -30.40 -11.26 11.36
CA SER A 693 -31.26 -11.19 10.16
C SER A 693 -31.80 -9.78 9.95
N GLY A 694 -31.95 -9.40 8.68
CA GLY A 694 -32.60 -8.15 8.30
C GLY A 694 -31.61 -7.00 8.10
N TRP A 695 -32.14 -5.79 8.19
CA TRP A 695 -31.42 -4.54 7.94
C TRP A 695 -31.41 -3.69 9.20
N SER A 696 -30.23 -3.38 9.73
CA SER A 696 -30.03 -2.58 10.92
C SER A 696 -29.31 -1.29 10.55
N THR A 697 -29.73 -0.15 11.10
CA THR A 697 -29.17 1.16 10.83
C THR A 697 -28.75 1.83 12.12
N TYR A 698 -27.54 2.38 12.16
CA TYR A 698 -26.98 3.15 13.27
C TYR A 698 -26.42 4.47 12.74
N THR A 699 -26.76 5.56 13.40
CA THR A 699 -26.32 6.89 13.02
C THR A 699 -25.61 7.54 14.21
N VAL A 700 -24.45 8.08 13.96
CA VAL A 700 -23.64 8.82 14.96
C VAL A 700 -23.17 10.15 14.36
N GLU A 701 -22.80 11.09 15.23
CA GLU A 701 -22.19 12.34 14.83
C GLU A 701 -20.67 12.22 14.79
N GLY A 702 -20.01 12.87 13.83
CA GLY A 702 -18.57 12.86 13.66
C GLY A 702 -18.04 14.10 12.95
N GLU A 703 -16.78 14.08 12.56
CA GLU A 703 -16.13 15.22 11.89
C GLU A 703 -16.41 15.25 10.37
N ARG A 704 -16.65 14.09 9.76
CA ARG A 704 -16.92 13.93 8.32
C ARG A 704 -18.01 12.91 8.09
N ASN A 705 -18.71 13.07 6.98
CA ASN A 705 -19.69 12.08 6.57
C ASN A 705 -19.01 10.80 6.08
N SER A 706 -19.45 9.68 6.61
CA SER A 706 -19.15 8.35 6.06
C SER A 706 -20.31 7.39 6.25
N ILE A 707 -20.45 6.47 5.32
CA ILE A 707 -21.50 5.45 5.36
C ILE A 707 -20.86 4.11 5.07
N ASP A 708 -20.93 3.21 6.03
CA ASP A 708 -20.48 1.84 5.89
C ASP A 708 -21.67 0.90 5.83
N VAL A 709 -21.75 0.08 4.79
CA VAL A 709 -22.78 -0.95 4.64
C VAL A 709 -22.14 -2.31 4.53
N ALA A 710 -22.25 -3.09 5.60
CA ALA A 710 -21.76 -4.46 5.60
C ALA A 710 -22.91 -5.42 5.29
N MET A 711 -22.64 -6.40 4.45
CA MET A 711 -23.61 -7.43 4.05
C MET A 711 -23.01 -8.82 4.21
N SER A 712 -23.84 -9.79 4.59
CA SER A 712 -23.40 -11.17 4.72
C SER A 712 -24.50 -12.15 4.29
N VAL A 713 -24.19 -13.04 3.35
CA VAL A 713 -25.11 -14.04 2.85
C VAL A 713 -24.51 -15.45 2.87
N PRO A 714 -25.26 -16.49 3.19
CA PRO A 714 -24.81 -17.86 2.99
C PRO A 714 -24.58 -18.14 1.51
N LEU A 715 -23.39 -18.65 1.18
CA LEU A 715 -23.05 -19.03 -0.19
C LEU A 715 -22.15 -20.26 -0.17
N ALA A 716 -22.62 -21.36 -0.73
CA ALA A 716 -21.78 -22.53 -0.91
C ALA A 716 -20.61 -22.18 -1.85
N LEU A 717 -19.39 -22.23 -1.33
CA LEU A 717 -18.19 -21.83 -2.05
C LEU A 717 -17.66 -22.97 -2.92
N THR A 718 -18.37 -23.22 -4.00
CA THR A 718 -17.86 -23.97 -5.16
C THR A 718 -17.03 -23.03 -6.02
N ALA A 719 -16.15 -23.55 -6.88
CA ALA A 719 -15.39 -22.71 -7.80
C ALA A 719 -16.30 -21.89 -8.73
N ASP A 720 -17.44 -22.44 -9.16
CA ASP A 720 -18.39 -21.73 -10.03
C ASP A 720 -19.10 -20.59 -9.29
N ASN A 721 -19.46 -20.80 -8.01
CA ASN A 721 -20.05 -19.75 -7.19
C ASN A 721 -19.03 -18.67 -6.85
N PHE A 722 -17.78 -19.05 -6.62
CA PHE A 722 -16.69 -18.11 -6.41
C PHE A 722 -16.53 -17.17 -7.62
N MET A 723 -16.38 -17.73 -8.83
CA MET A 723 -16.24 -16.92 -10.07
C MET A 723 -17.47 -16.02 -10.30
N ALA A 724 -18.67 -16.53 -9.99
CA ALA A 724 -19.89 -15.74 -10.14
C ALA A 724 -19.97 -14.61 -9.09
N ALA A 725 -19.49 -14.84 -7.87
CA ALA A 725 -19.45 -13.82 -6.81
C ALA A 725 -18.46 -12.68 -7.15
N GLU A 726 -17.27 -13.01 -7.68
CA GLU A 726 -16.30 -12.04 -8.17
C GLU A 726 -16.94 -11.11 -9.22
N ILE A 727 -17.59 -11.69 -10.23
CA ILE A 727 -18.25 -10.90 -11.30
C ILE A 727 -19.45 -10.13 -10.74
N ALA A 728 -20.23 -10.71 -9.82
CA ALA A 728 -21.36 -10.01 -9.18
C ALA A 728 -20.91 -8.79 -8.38
N ALA A 729 -19.78 -8.87 -7.66
CA ALA A 729 -19.20 -7.73 -6.96
C ALA A 729 -18.78 -6.60 -7.94
N MET A 730 -18.19 -6.94 -9.08
CA MET A 730 -17.83 -5.95 -10.11
C MET A 730 -19.08 -5.28 -10.72
N VAL A 731 -20.13 -6.06 -10.99
CA VAL A 731 -21.40 -5.52 -11.50
C VAL A 731 -22.05 -4.59 -10.47
N LEU A 732 -22.06 -4.99 -9.21
CA LEU A 732 -22.60 -4.18 -8.11
C LEU A 732 -21.83 -2.88 -7.97
N ASN A 733 -20.50 -2.94 -7.97
CA ASN A 733 -19.63 -1.77 -7.88
C ASN A 733 -19.91 -0.77 -9.01
N LYS A 734 -20.00 -1.25 -10.25
CA LYS A 734 -20.34 -0.42 -11.42
C LYS A 734 -21.70 0.26 -11.25
N ASN A 735 -22.73 -0.48 -10.88
CA ASN A 735 -24.09 0.06 -10.77
C ASN A 735 -24.21 1.09 -9.64
N LEU A 736 -23.60 0.79 -8.48
CA LEU A 736 -23.58 1.73 -7.36
C LEU A 736 -22.78 2.99 -7.69
N SER A 737 -21.58 2.85 -8.26
CA SER A 737 -20.76 4.01 -8.63
C SER A 737 -21.47 4.91 -9.66
N LYS A 738 -22.15 4.32 -10.64
CA LYS A 738 -22.98 5.06 -11.60
C LYS A 738 -24.13 5.80 -10.91
N ALA A 739 -24.82 5.13 -10.00
CA ALA A 739 -25.97 5.70 -9.31
C ALA A 739 -25.58 6.80 -8.31
N LEU A 740 -24.37 6.75 -7.75
CA LEU A 740 -23.83 7.73 -6.81
C LEU A 740 -23.25 8.99 -7.49
N THR A 741 -23.16 9.00 -8.81
CA THR A 741 -22.63 10.17 -9.54
C THR A 741 -23.44 11.42 -9.19
N GLY A 742 -22.77 12.47 -8.74
CA GLY A 742 -23.40 13.75 -8.37
C GLY A 742 -23.81 13.87 -6.90
N THR A 743 -23.72 12.81 -6.09
CA THR A 743 -24.05 12.87 -4.66
C THR A 743 -22.94 13.47 -3.78
N GLY A 744 -21.75 13.70 -4.32
CA GLY A 744 -20.59 14.13 -3.54
C GLY A 744 -19.95 13.01 -2.69
N MET A 745 -20.39 11.77 -2.86
CA MET A 745 -19.83 10.58 -2.19
C MET A 745 -19.17 9.64 -3.20
N TYR A 746 -18.04 9.08 -2.82
CA TYR A 746 -17.40 8.00 -3.60
C TYR A 746 -17.50 6.65 -2.89
N LEU A 747 -17.57 5.58 -3.68
CA LEU A 747 -17.74 4.22 -3.20
C LEU A 747 -16.42 3.45 -3.24
N THR A 748 -16.12 2.77 -2.14
CA THR A 748 -15.17 1.64 -2.12
C THR A 748 -15.94 0.37 -1.80
N LEU A 749 -15.87 -0.64 -2.68
CA LEU A 749 -16.49 -1.94 -2.45
C LEU A 749 -15.40 -2.99 -2.26
N SER A 750 -15.46 -3.71 -1.15
CA SER A 750 -14.67 -4.90 -0.89
C SER A 750 -15.57 -6.12 -0.67
N HIS A 751 -15.06 -7.31 -0.97
CA HIS A 751 -15.79 -8.54 -0.74
C HIS A 751 -14.86 -9.67 -0.30
N GLU A 752 -15.44 -10.65 0.41
CA GLU A 752 -14.75 -11.81 0.93
C GLU A 752 -15.62 -13.07 0.73
N CYS A 753 -15.09 -14.07 0.06
CA CYS A 753 -15.65 -15.41 0.06
C CYS A 753 -15.11 -16.18 1.27
N ARG A 754 -15.79 -16.08 2.41
CA ARG A 754 -15.39 -16.68 3.68
C ARG A 754 -15.68 -18.17 3.70
N VAL A 755 -14.66 -18.98 3.94
CA VAL A 755 -14.79 -20.46 4.02
C VAL A 755 -15.14 -20.92 5.43
N TYR A 756 -14.57 -20.31 6.46
CA TYR A 756 -14.72 -20.70 7.87
C TYR A 756 -15.14 -19.50 8.73
N PRO A 757 -16.01 -19.67 9.72
CA PRO A 757 -16.60 -20.93 10.25
C PRO A 757 -17.72 -21.51 9.43
N ASN A 758 -18.34 -20.75 8.57
CA ASN A 758 -19.36 -21.16 7.62
C ASN A 758 -19.17 -20.44 6.28
N GLU A 759 -19.56 -21.10 5.19
CA GLU A 759 -19.36 -20.57 3.85
C GLU A 759 -20.32 -19.41 3.58
N ARG A 760 -19.76 -18.24 3.32
CA ARG A 760 -20.51 -16.99 3.11
C ARG A 760 -19.83 -16.08 2.09
N LEU A 761 -20.63 -15.24 1.46
CA LEU A 761 -20.17 -14.05 0.76
C LEU A 761 -20.44 -12.85 1.67
N ASN A 762 -19.38 -12.16 2.05
CA ASN A 762 -19.42 -10.90 2.77
C ASN A 762 -19.07 -9.78 1.83
N LEU A 763 -19.80 -8.66 1.88
CA LEU A 763 -19.47 -7.44 1.17
C LEU A 763 -19.43 -6.29 2.16
N HIS A 764 -18.56 -5.34 1.86
CA HIS A 764 -18.46 -4.08 2.58
C HIS A 764 -18.42 -2.93 1.58
N LEU A 765 -19.35 -2.02 1.72
CA LEU A 765 -19.45 -0.78 0.97
C LEU A 765 -19.04 0.35 1.91
N ALA A 766 -18.01 1.09 1.57
CA ALA A 766 -17.63 2.31 2.27
C ALA A 766 -17.87 3.49 1.33
N LEU A 767 -18.77 4.39 1.72
CA LEU A 767 -18.99 5.65 1.05
C LEU A 767 -18.34 6.74 1.89
N ASN A 768 -17.46 7.46 1.26
CA ASN A 768 -16.76 8.57 1.89
C ASN A 768 -17.01 9.84 1.08
N GLU A 769 -16.95 10.94 1.79
CA GLU A 769 -17.08 12.25 1.21
C GLU A 769 -15.95 12.51 0.20
N VAL A 770 -16.29 12.96 -0.99
CA VAL A 770 -15.30 13.53 -1.91
C VAL A 770 -14.74 14.76 -1.25
N SER A 771 -13.41 14.83 -1.06
CA SER A 771 -12.75 15.96 -0.41
C SER A 771 -13.09 17.26 -1.16
N GLU A 772 -13.91 18.12 -0.56
CA GLU A 772 -14.40 19.34 -1.19
C GLU A 772 -14.17 20.56 -0.28
N ASP A 773 -13.18 21.37 -0.62
CA ASP A 773 -13.07 22.71 -0.06
C ASP A 773 -14.17 23.61 -0.64
N GLY A 774 -15.07 24.11 0.19
CA GLY A 774 -16.03 25.17 -0.18
C GLY A 774 -17.52 24.82 -0.15
N PHE A 775 -17.92 23.60 0.24
CA PHE A 775 -19.32 23.29 0.48
C PHE A 775 -19.75 23.54 1.94
N SER A 776 -21.02 23.92 2.16
CA SER A 776 -21.56 24.00 3.52
C SER A 776 -21.80 22.59 4.05
N VAL A 777 -21.65 22.39 5.37
CA VAL A 777 -21.96 21.13 6.07
C VAL A 777 -23.37 20.62 5.71
N GLU A 778 -24.35 21.52 5.58
CA GLU A 778 -25.73 21.16 5.19
C GLU A 778 -25.79 20.54 3.78
N THR A 779 -25.05 21.09 2.81
CA THR A 779 -25.02 20.56 1.44
C THR A 779 -24.39 19.18 1.41
N VAL A 780 -23.32 18.97 2.15
CA VAL A 780 -22.58 17.71 2.21
C VAL A 780 -23.42 16.64 2.93
N ASN A 781 -24.09 17.00 4.03
CA ASN A 781 -24.99 16.08 4.73
C ASN A 781 -26.19 15.69 3.86
N ALA A 782 -26.73 16.62 3.07
CA ALA A 782 -27.79 16.30 2.10
C ALA A 782 -27.30 15.30 1.04
N GLY A 783 -26.08 15.48 0.52
CA GLY A 783 -25.46 14.55 -0.42
C GLY A 783 -25.23 13.15 0.16
N ALA A 784 -24.80 13.06 1.42
CA ALA A 784 -24.60 11.79 2.11
C ALA A 784 -25.95 11.03 2.29
N MET A 785 -27.02 11.75 2.66
CA MET A 785 -28.35 11.15 2.79
C MET A 785 -28.96 10.73 1.44
N GLU A 786 -28.69 11.48 0.39
CA GLU A 786 -29.07 11.10 -0.98
C GLU A 786 -28.31 9.83 -1.41
N ALA A 787 -27.00 9.78 -1.17
CA ALA A 787 -26.18 8.62 -1.47
C ALA A 787 -26.68 7.37 -0.73
N LEU A 788 -27.03 7.48 0.54
CA LEU A 788 -27.62 6.38 1.31
C LEU A 788 -28.95 5.91 0.71
N ALA A 789 -29.81 6.83 0.30
CA ALA A 789 -31.09 6.50 -0.34
C ALA A 789 -30.86 5.76 -1.67
N VAL A 790 -29.87 6.18 -2.46
CA VAL A 790 -29.45 5.51 -3.70
C VAL A 790 -28.96 4.08 -3.40
N VAL A 791 -28.07 3.92 -2.43
CA VAL A 791 -27.56 2.59 -2.05
C VAL A 791 -28.70 1.67 -1.60
N ARG A 792 -29.59 2.14 -0.74
CA ARG A 792 -30.75 1.35 -0.29
C ARG A 792 -31.64 0.93 -1.45
N LYS A 793 -31.90 1.82 -2.40
CA LYS A 793 -32.69 1.55 -3.59
C LYS A 793 -32.05 0.46 -4.46
N VAL A 794 -30.76 0.56 -4.72
CA VAL A 794 -30.02 -0.45 -5.49
C VAL A 794 -29.97 -1.80 -4.76
N LEU A 795 -29.72 -1.81 -3.44
CA LEU A 795 -29.63 -3.04 -2.64
C LEU A 795 -30.98 -3.69 -2.31
N SER A 796 -32.09 -2.97 -2.43
CA SER A 796 -33.44 -3.54 -2.25
C SER A 796 -34.05 -4.10 -3.53
N GLY A 797 -33.35 -4.03 -4.65
CA GLY A 797 -33.83 -4.55 -5.95
C GLY A 797 -34.96 -3.70 -6.57
N THR A 798 -35.38 -2.58 -5.93
CA THR A 798 -36.54 -1.78 -6.37
C THR A 798 -36.29 -1.00 -7.66
N ASP A 799 -35.04 -0.75 -8.05
CA ASP A 799 -34.67 -0.13 -9.34
C ASP A 799 -33.50 -0.88 -9.96
N GLY A 800 -33.82 -2.08 -10.39
CA GLY A 800 -33.05 -2.90 -11.30
C GLY A 800 -31.54 -2.69 -11.30
N MET A 801 -30.82 -3.48 -10.49
CA MET A 801 -29.42 -3.71 -10.82
C MET A 801 -29.34 -4.21 -12.27
N GLU A 802 -28.96 -3.34 -13.19
CA GLU A 802 -28.83 -3.69 -14.59
C GLU A 802 -27.66 -4.67 -14.74
N VAL A 803 -27.96 -5.93 -15.04
CA VAL A 803 -26.97 -6.95 -15.36
C VAL A 803 -27.03 -7.20 -16.85
N SER A 804 -26.24 -6.47 -17.61
CA SER A 804 -26.18 -6.66 -19.07
C SER A 804 -25.26 -7.84 -19.41
N SER A 805 -25.53 -8.48 -20.55
CA SER A 805 -24.63 -9.52 -21.07
C SER A 805 -23.26 -8.97 -21.43
N GLU A 806 -23.20 -7.72 -21.86
CA GLU A 806 -21.97 -7.02 -22.21
C GLU A 806 -21.08 -6.82 -20.98
N ASP A 807 -21.66 -6.35 -19.85
CA ASP A 807 -20.92 -6.20 -18.59
C ASP A 807 -20.35 -7.52 -18.08
N VAL A 808 -21.17 -8.57 -18.12
CA VAL A 808 -20.72 -9.90 -17.67
C VAL A 808 -19.55 -10.40 -18.52
N GLU A 809 -19.59 -10.21 -19.86
CA GLU A 809 -18.48 -10.60 -20.72
C GLU A 809 -17.22 -9.76 -20.47
N VAL A 810 -17.34 -8.46 -20.28
CA VAL A 810 -16.20 -7.58 -19.93
C VAL A 810 -15.60 -7.98 -18.58
N PHE A 811 -16.43 -8.21 -17.56
CA PHE A 811 -15.92 -8.59 -16.23
C PHE A 811 -15.35 -10.01 -16.19
N LYS A 812 -15.80 -10.93 -17.05
CA LYS A 812 -15.10 -12.21 -17.26
C LYS A 812 -13.68 -12.01 -17.78
N LEU A 813 -13.51 -11.12 -18.75
CA LEU A 813 -12.18 -10.81 -19.30
C LEU A 813 -11.29 -10.16 -18.22
N ARG A 814 -11.86 -9.24 -17.44
CA ARG A 814 -11.17 -8.59 -16.31
C ARG A 814 -10.76 -9.59 -15.24
N LEU A 815 -11.67 -10.44 -14.78
CA LEU A 815 -11.38 -11.47 -13.79
C LEU A 815 -10.29 -12.44 -14.28
N LYS A 816 -10.40 -12.87 -15.54
CA LYS A 816 -9.37 -13.73 -16.15
C LYS A 816 -8.00 -13.05 -16.14
N ALA A 817 -7.93 -11.79 -16.57
CA ALA A 817 -6.69 -11.03 -16.60
C ALA A 817 -6.11 -10.84 -15.20
N ALA A 818 -6.95 -10.51 -14.21
CA ALA A 818 -6.53 -10.37 -12.81
C ALA A 818 -5.93 -11.69 -12.28
N MET A 819 -6.62 -12.82 -12.47
CA MET A 819 -6.10 -14.13 -12.04
C MET A 819 -4.79 -14.51 -12.75
N GLU A 820 -4.65 -14.22 -14.04
CA GLU A 820 -3.41 -14.47 -14.79
C GLU A 820 -2.23 -13.64 -14.28
N GLN A 821 -2.51 -12.46 -13.72
CA GLN A 821 -1.51 -11.62 -13.10
C GLN A 821 -1.16 -12.13 -11.70
N GLU A 822 -2.16 -12.39 -10.87
CA GLU A 822 -1.95 -12.94 -9.53
C GLU A 822 -1.11 -14.24 -9.57
N MET A 823 -1.30 -15.08 -10.57
CA MET A 823 -0.51 -16.30 -10.76
C MET A 823 0.99 -16.06 -11.01
N LYS A 824 1.43 -14.83 -11.26
CA LYS A 824 2.85 -14.47 -11.34
C LYS A 824 3.43 -14.10 -9.98
N ASP A 825 2.59 -13.91 -8.97
CA ASP A 825 2.99 -13.65 -7.60
C ASP A 825 3.24 -14.96 -6.84
N PRO A 826 4.42 -15.16 -6.24
CA PRO A 826 4.68 -16.31 -5.37
C PRO A 826 3.69 -16.44 -4.20
N TYR A 827 3.26 -15.32 -3.62
CA TYR A 827 2.30 -15.30 -2.51
C TYR A 827 0.91 -15.80 -2.90
N TYR A 828 0.48 -15.56 -4.15
CA TYR A 828 -0.76 -16.15 -4.66
C TYR A 828 -0.74 -17.68 -4.53
N TRP A 829 0.35 -18.32 -4.99
CA TRP A 829 0.46 -19.77 -4.93
C TRP A 829 0.53 -20.28 -3.50
N MET A 830 1.24 -19.60 -2.60
CA MET A 830 1.25 -19.97 -1.19
C MET A 830 -0.16 -19.94 -0.59
N ASN A 831 -0.96 -18.93 -0.91
CA ASN A 831 -2.32 -18.76 -0.40
C ASN A 831 -3.29 -19.82 -0.96
N VAL A 832 -3.30 -20.05 -2.27
CA VAL A 832 -4.25 -20.98 -2.88
C VAL A 832 -3.94 -22.45 -2.55
N ILE A 833 -2.66 -22.80 -2.44
CA ILE A 833 -2.23 -24.14 -2.01
C ILE A 833 -2.59 -24.35 -0.54
N SER A 834 -2.33 -23.38 0.35
CA SER A 834 -2.74 -23.42 1.76
C SER A 834 -4.25 -23.63 1.90
N ARG A 835 -5.05 -22.83 1.20
CA ARG A 835 -6.52 -22.93 1.21
C ARG A 835 -6.99 -24.32 0.77
N ARG A 836 -6.40 -24.88 -0.28
CA ARG A 836 -6.75 -26.23 -0.73
C ARG A 836 -6.41 -27.29 0.30
N HIS A 837 -5.21 -27.24 0.88
CA HIS A 837 -4.78 -28.24 1.86
C HIS A 837 -5.51 -28.14 3.19
N LEU A 838 -5.74 -26.93 3.70
CA LEU A 838 -6.34 -26.73 5.03
C LEU A 838 -7.87 -26.68 5.01
N ALA A 839 -8.47 -26.21 3.92
CA ALA A 839 -9.93 -26.04 3.79
C ALA A 839 -10.58 -26.90 2.70
N GLY A 840 -9.81 -27.60 1.87
CA GLY A 840 -10.35 -28.41 0.77
C GLY A 840 -10.95 -27.55 -0.36
N LYS A 841 -10.60 -26.28 -0.48
CA LYS A 841 -11.18 -25.35 -1.47
C LYS A 841 -10.21 -25.02 -2.59
N ASP A 842 -10.59 -25.39 -3.82
CA ASP A 842 -9.84 -25.11 -5.04
C ASP A 842 -10.68 -24.26 -6.00
N PHE A 843 -10.31 -22.99 -6.16
CA PHE A 843 -10.93 -22.04 -7.08
C PHE A 843 -10.05 -21.76 -8.32
N THR A 844 -8.87 -22.37 -8.36
CA THR A 844 -7.84 -22.09 -9.38
C THR A 844 -7.84 -23.10 -10.51
N THR A 845 -8.09 -24.38 -10.22
CA THR A 845 -8.09 -25.43 -11.25
C THR A 845 -9.16 -25.13 -12.32
N ASN A 846 -8.73 -25.12 -13.60
CA ASN A 846 -9.60 -24.85 -14.75
C ASN A 846 -10.34 -23.51 -14.71
N TYR A 847 -9.79 -22.49 -14.01
CA TYR A 847 -10.44 -21.19 -13.84
C TYR A 847 -10.91 -20.55 -15.16
N GLN A 848 -10.10 -20.64 -16.25
CA GLN A 848 -10.47 -20.06 -17.56
C GLN A 848 -11.73 -20.69 -18.15
N ALA A 849 -11.90 -22.00 -17.98
CA ALA A 849 -13.12 -22.67 -18.45
C ALA A 849 -14.32 -22.31 -17.55
N ARG A 850 -14.11 -22.22 -16.23
CA ARG A 850 -15.14 -21.86 -15.26
C ARG A 850 -15.63 -20.42 -15.42
N ILE A 851 -14.71 -19.46 -15.62
CA ILE A 851 -15.10 -18.07 -15.90
C ILE A 851 -15.99 -17.99 -17.14
N LYS A 852 -15.69 -18.73 -18.19
CA LYS A 852 -16.51 -18.74 -19.43
C LYS A 852 -17.95 -19.23 -19.17
N THR A 853 -18.15 -20.14 -18.21
CA THR A 853 -19.47 -20.70 -17.91
C THR A 853 -20.35 -19.81 -17.01
N VAL A 854 -19.83 -18.72 -16.48
CA VAL A 854 -20.63 -17.77 -15.70
C VAL A 854 -21.64 -17.09 -16.63
N THR A 855 -22.93 -17.17 -16.28
CA THR A 855 -24.03 -16.58 -17.05
C THR A 855 -24.59 -15.34 -16.33
N VAL A 856 -25.33 -14.52 -17.09
CA VAL A 856 -26.08 -13.39 -16.53
C VAL A 856 -27.03 -13.85 -15.42
N ASP A 857 -27.75 -14.97 -15.61
CA ASP A 857 -28.66 -15.53 -14.61
C ASP A 857 -27.92 -15.94 -13.33
N LYS A 858 -26.72 -16.47 -13.46
CA LYS A 858 -25.90 -16.84 -12.31
C LYS A 858 -25.47 -15.62 -11.51
N VAL A 859 -25.03 -14.55 -12.17
CA VAL A 859 -24.70 -13.28 -11.54
C VAL A 859 -25.93 -12.69 -10.84
N LYS A 860 -27.08 -12.64 -11.53
CA LYS A 860 -28.35 -12.19 -10.94
C LYS A 860 -28.73 -12.99 -9.70
N SER A 861 -28.55 -14.33 -9.74
CA SER A 861 -28.82 -15.20 -8.57
C SER A 861 -27.93 -14.86 -7.37
N ILE A 862 -26.68 -14.45 -7.56
CA ILE A 862 -25.81 -14.00 -6.46
C ILE A 862 -26.30 -12.65 -5.91
N LEU A 863 -26.63 -11.70 -6.80
CA LEU A 863 -27.12 -10.39 -6.42
C LEU A 863 -28.46 -10.47 -5.66
N SER A 864 -29.41 -11.33 -6.11
CA SER A 864 -30.67 -11.55 -5.38
C SER A 864 -30.45 -12.12 -3.98
N LYS A 865 -29.43 -12.96 -3.79
CA LYS A 865 -29.08 -13.43 -2.43
C LYS A 865 -28.61 -12.27 -1.54
N LEU A 866 -27.87 -11.31 -2.09
CA LEU A 866 -27.44 -10.11 -1.34
C LEU A 866 -28.64 -9.26 -0.92
N GLU A 867 -29.71 -9.19 -1.72
CA GLU A 867 -30.94 -8.49 -1.35
C GLU A 867 -31.60 -9.09 -0.09
N GLU A 868 -31.56 -10.42 0.05
CA GLU A 868 -32.14 -11.17 1.18
C GLU A 868 -31.20 -11.25 2.40
N GLY A 869 -29.93 -10.90 2.24
CA GLY A 869 -28.89 -11.08 3.25
C GLY A 869 -29.00 -10.13 4.44
N SER A 870 -28.27 -10.48 5.50
CA SER A 870 -28.06 -9.59 6.65
C SER A 870 -27.34 -8.32 6.22
N LYS A 871 -27.83 -7.15 6.65
CA LYS A 871 -27.24 -5.85 6.33
C LYS A 871 -27.12 -4.99 7.58
N VAL A 872 -25.99 -4.29 7.70
CA VAL A 872 -25.75 -3.29 8.74
C VAL A 872 -25.28 -2.02 8.07
N GLU A 873 -25.95 -0.92 8.35
CA GLU A 873 -25.53 0.42 7.98
C GLU A 873 -24.99 1.14 9.22
N TYR A 874 -23.78 1.64 9.11
CA TYR A 874 -23.20 2.54 10.09
C TYR A 874 -22.95 3.90 9.43
N ILE A 875 -23.60 4.92 9.92
CA ILE A 875 -23.69 6.23 9.28
C ILE A 875 -23.06 7.25 10.22
N VAL A 876 -22.05 7.95 9.77
CA VAL A 876 -21.48 9.11 10.43
C VAL A 876 -21.94 10.35 9.70
N ILE A 877 -22.55 11.28 10.43
CA ILE A 877 -22.98 12.58 9.92
C ILE A 877 -22.10 13.67 10.51
N SER A 878 -21.59 14.56 9.69
CA SER A 878 -20.77 15.69 10.13
C SER A 878 -21.61 16.72 10.91
N LYS A 879 -21.01 17.28 11.96
CA LYS A 879 -21.60 18.35 12.80
C LYS A 879 -21.58 19.71 12.11
#